data_f57b1a6cbde5c7248acfc3facefe237c
#
_entry.id   f57b1a6cbde5c7248acfc3facefe237c
#
_cell.length_a   1.000
_cell.length_b   1.000
_cell.length_c   1.000
_cell.angle_alpha   90.00
_cell.angle_beta   90.00
_cell.angle_gamma   90.00
#
_symmetry.space_group_name_H-M   'P 1'
#
loop_
_entity.id
_entity.type
_entity.pdbx_description
1 polymer ?
#
loop_
_entity_poly.entity_id
_entity_poly.type
_entity_poly.pdbx_seq_one_letter_code
_entity_poly.pdbx_strand_id
1 'polypeptide(L)'
;MLFDLDLIRSVYGTFAERVAAARKITGRPLTLAEKVLYAHLFDAEGSTLPLKQAYQRGTDYVNFRPDRVAMQDATAQMALLQFMNAGRDHSAVPASVHCDHLIQADLGADKDLPTANQTNREVYDFLRSVANRYGIGFWSPGAGIIHQVVLENYAFPGGMMVGTDSHTPNAGGLGMVAIGVGGADAVDVMAGIPWELKMPKLIGVKLTGKLNGWASPKDVILKVAGILTVKGGTNAIIEYFGEGATSLSATGKATICNMGAEVGATCSIFPYDEAMERYLRATGRAEVADGANALGDNLRADQEVLTAPEKYYDRVIEIDLTTLEPYINGPFTPDAAHTISEFGAFVREKGIPQKMEVGLIGSCTNSSYQDMGRAASVARQAREKDLTVKAEFIINPGSEQVRYTAERDGILDDLKAIGGVIMTNACGPCIGQWARHTDDPTRPNSIVTSFNRNFAKRADGNPNTHAFVASPELVTALTIAGDLTFNPLTDTLTNNRGEQVRLDPPQGDELPRQGFDVKENGYIAPDPSNRGEVVIDPQSKRLQRLEPFARWDGNDFTDLRLLIQAAGKCTTDHISMAGPWLRFRGHLENISDNLLMGAVNRFNGKTNSVLNPLTGAYEGVSTVAKQLKAQGIGSIIVAEENYGEGSSREHAALEPRFLNAKVVLVKSFARIHETNLKKQGMLALTFINPTDYDRIR
;
A
#
# COMPACT_ATOMS: atom_id res chain seq x y z
N MET A 1 6.53 -13.70 20.05
CA MET A 1 6.81 -14.96 19.29
C MET A 1 7.75 -14.59 18.16
N LEU A 2 8.80 -15.35 17.92
CA LEU A 2 9.74 -15.09 16.81
C LEU A 2 9.31 -15.94 15.61
N PHE A 3 8.89 -15.28 14.53
CA PHE A 3 8.42 -15.94 13.30
C PHE A 3 9.58 -16.19 12.33
N ASP A 4 9.49 -17.26 11.56
CA ASP A 4 10.33 -17.58 10.39
C ASP A 4 11.85 -17.57 10.65
N LEU A 5 12.31 -17.81 11.89
CA LEU A 5 13.72 -17.69 12.26
C LEU A 5 14.63 -18.60 11.43
N ASP A 6 14.22 -19.85 11.17
CA ASP A 6 15.03 -20.78 10.39
C ASP A 6 15.16 -20.35 8.93
N LEU A 7 14.09 -19.76 8.35
CA LEU A 7 14.15 -19.12 7.04
C LEU A 7 15.15 -17.96 7.05
N ILE A 8 15.05 -17.04 8.03
CA ILE A 8 15.95 -15.88 8.14
C ILE A 8 17.41 -16.33 8.27
N ARG A 9 17.68 -17.34 9.11
CA ARG A 9 19.02 -17.94 9.24
C ARG A 9 19.52 -18.52 7.90
N SER A 10 18.64 -19.18 7.14
CA SER A 10 18.98 -19.72 5.82
C SER A 10 19.33 -18.61 4.82
N VAL A 11 18.54 -17.53 4.79
CA VAL A 11 18.83 -16.36 3.94
C VAL A 11 20.17 -15.73 4.32
N TYR A 12 20.39 -15.46 5.61
CA TYR A 12 21.62 -14.85 6.09
C TYR A 12 22.85 -15.73 5.87
N GLY A 13 22.71 -17.05 5.97
CA GLY A 13 23.80 -18.01 5.76
C GLY A 13 24.39 -18.00 4.35
N THR A 14 23.65 -17.56 3.35
CA THR A 14 24.08 -17.52 1.93
C THR A 14 24.22 -16.11 1.38
N PHE A 15 23.73 -15.09 2.10
CA PHE A 15 23.60 -13.73 1.59
C PHE A 15 24.95 -13.12 1.15
N ALA A 16 25.96 -13.18 2.01
CA ALA A 16 27.27 -12.59 1.73
C ALA A 16 27.95 -13.25 0.53
N GLU A 17 27.86 -14.58 0.40
CA GLU A 17 28.39 -15.33 -0.73
C GLU A 17 27.71 -14.95 -2.05
N ARG A 18 26.37 -14.82 -2.05
CA ARG A 18 25.59 -14.41 -3.22
C ARG A 18 25.90 -12.97 -3.62
N VAL A 19 26.08 -12.05 -2.67
CA VAL A 19 26.50 -10.67 -2.92
C VAL A 19 27.91 -10.63 -3.53
N ALA A 20 28.86 -11.44 -3.04
CA ALA A 20 30.20 -11.54 -3.60
C ALA A 20 30.17 -12.06 -5.06
N ALA A 21 29.34 -13.06 -5.34
CA ALA A 21 29.13 -13.56 -6.70
C ALA A 21 28.50 -12.49 -7.62
N ALA A 22 27.56 -11.71 -7.10
CA ALA A 22 26.94 -10.60 -7.84
C ALA A 22 27.96 -9.51 -8.22
N ARG A 23 28.84 -9.12 -7.27
CA ARG A 23 29.94 -8.18 -7.56
C ARG A 23 30.86 -8.72 -8.65
N LYS A 24 31.19 -10.01 -8.61
CA LYS A 24 32.07 -10.66 -9.59
C LYS A 24 31.44 -10.65 -10.98
N ILE A 25 30.15 -10.98 -11.12
CA ILE A 25 29.50 -11.09 -12.43
C ILE A 25 29.18 -9.71 -13.04
N THR A 26 28.83 -8.74 -12.20
CA THR A 26 28.56 -7.36 -12.64
C THR A 26 29.83 -6.57 -12.90
N GLY A 27 30.94 -6.97 -12.32
CA GLY A 27 32.24 -6.29 -12.44
C GLY A 27 32.26 -4.88 -11.80
N ARG A 28 31.35 -4.58 -10.88
CA ARG A 28 31.21 -3.25 -10.30
C ARG A 28 30.67 -3.30 -8.87
N PRO A 29 30.81 -2.18 -8.11
CA PRO A 29 30.11 -1.96 -6.86
C PRO A 29 28.59 -2.04 -7.00
N LEU A 30 27.92 -2.47 -5.94
CA LEU A 30 26.47 -2.70 -5.91
C LEU A 30 25.76 -1.77 -4.93
N THR A 31 24.57 -1.33 -5.31
CA THR A 31 23.61 -0.69 -4.41
C THR A 31 23.04 -1.73 -3.44
N LEU A 32 22.39 -1.30 -2.36
CA LEU A 32 21.71 -2.23 -1.45
C LEU A 32 20.60 -3.01 -2.17
N ALA A 33 19.77 -2.32 -2.96
CA ALA A 33 18.70 -2.98 -3.69
C ALA A 33 19.23 -4.08 -4.62
N GLU A 34 20.34 -3.85 -5.30
CA GLU A 34 20.97 -4.88 -6.14
C GLU A 34 21.48 -6.07 -5.32
N LYS A 35 22.09 -5.81 -4.16
CA LYS A 35 22.55 -6.89 -3.29
C LYS A 35 21.41 -7.81 -2.90
N VAL A 36 20.27 -7.24 -2.49
CA VAL A 36 19.08 -8.03 -2.12
C VAL A 36 18.50 -8.76 -3.32
N LEU A 37 18.33 -8.08 -4.47
CA LEU A 37 17.81 -8.70 -5.69
C LEU A 37 18.68 -9.88 -6.16
N TYR A 38 19.98 -9.70 -6.27
CA TYR A 38 20.89 -10.78 -6.68
C TYR A 38 20.96 -11.93 -5.65
N ALA A 39 20.77 -11.64 -4.37
CA ALA A 39 20.69 -12.67 -3.34
C ALA A 39 19.44 -13.55 -3.44
N HIS A 40 18.38 -13.06 -4.09
CA HIS A 40 17.09 -13.75 -4.23
C HIS A 40 16.80 -14.23 -5.66
N LEU A 41 17.81 -14.31 -6.53
CA LEU A 41 17.61 -14.90 -7.85
C LEU A 41 17.13 -16.35 -7.72
N PHE A 42 16.09 -16.69 -8.50
CA PHE A 42 15.61 -18.05 -8.59
C PHE A 42 16.60 -18.89 -9.40
N ASP A 43 17.04 -20.00 -8.78
CA ASP A 43 17.85 -20.99 -9.47
C ASP A 43 17.04 -22.27 -9.63
N ALA A 44 16.80 -22.67 -10.89
CA ALA A 44 15.97 -23.82 -11.21
C ALA A 44 16.52 -25.15 -10.68
N GLU A 45 17.82 -25.21 -10.38
CA GLU A 45 18.52 -26.41 -9.86
C GLU A 45 18.66 -26.39 -8.32
N GLY A 46 18.10 -25.37 -7.66
CA GLY A 46 18.09 -25.28 -6.18
C GLY A 46 19.43 -24.94 -5.53
N SER A 47 20.47 -24.67 -6.31
CA SER A 47 21.77 -24.18 -5.83
C SER A 47 22.22 -22.99 -6.68
N THR A 48 22.35 -22.06 -6.33
CA THR A 48 23.28 -21.28 -5.69
C THR A 48 24.34 -20.59 -6.57
N LEU A 49 25.28 -21.10 -7.14
CA LEU A 49 26.43 -20.37 -7.70
C LEU A 49 27.25 -21.27 -8.64
N PRO A 50 27.82 -20.70 -9.68
CA PRO A 50 27.94 -19.28 -10.02
C PRO A 50 26.69 -18.70 -10.70
N LEU A 51 26.41 -17.40 -10.46
CA LEU A 51 25.40 -16.63 -11.21
C LEU A 51 25.73 -16.69 -12.70
N LYS A 52 24.71 -16.85 -13.57
CA LYS A 52 24.90 -17.08 -15.00
C LYS A 52 25.22 -15.78 -15.76
N GLN A 53 24.64 -14.65 -15.36
CA GLN A 53 24.79 -13.37 -16.04
C GLN A 53 24.48 -12.17 -15.13
N ALA A 54 24.95 -10.99 -15.54
CA ALA A 54 24.47 -9.72 -15.04
C ALA A 54 23.18 -9.34 -15.80
N TYR A 55 22.24 -8.70 -15.09
CA TYR A 55 20.97 -8.27 -15.67
C TYR A 55 20.94 -6.77 -15.91
N GLN A 56 20.36 -6.36 -17.05
CA GLN A 56 20.19 -4.97 -17.45
C GLN A 56 18.90 -4.38 -16.85
N ARG A 57 19.04 -3.34 -16.03
CA ARG A 57 17.92 -2.62 -15.44
C ARG A 57 16.97 -2.05 -16.49
N GLY A 58 15.69 -2.12 -16.24
CA GLY A 58 14.64 -1.61 -17.14
C GLY A 58 14.44 -2.41 -18.42
N THR A 59 15.17 -3.50 -18.64
CA THR A 59 15.12 -4.30 -19.87
C THR A 59 14.86 -5.77 -19.59
N ASP A 60 15.71 -6.42 -18.79
CA ASP A 60 15.68 -7.87 -18.59
C ASP A 60 14.55 -8.28 -17.65
N TYR A 61 13.88 -9.38 -17.98
CA TYR A 61 12.97 -10.06 -17.06
C TYR A 61 13.76 -11.12 -16.28
N VAL A 62 13.56 -11.13 -14.96
CA VAL A 62 14.34 -11.90 -14.01
C VAL A 62 13.43 -12.69 -13.10
N ASN A 63 13.76 -13.95 -12.87
CA ASN A 63 13.06 -14.80 -11.94
C ASN A 63 13.65 -14.71 -10.54
N PHE A 64 12.80 -14.42 -9.57
CA PHE A 64 13.15 -14.30 -8.16
C PHE A 64 12.49 -15.37 -7.30
N ARG A 65 13.03 -15.56 -6.11
CA ARG A 65 12.47 -16.39 -5.04
C ARG A 65 12.22 -15.52 -3.80
N PRO A 66 11.03 -14.91 -3.67
CA PRO A 66 10.66 -14.21 -2.45
C PRO A 66 10.62 -15.17 -1.25
N ASP A 67 11.00 -14.67 -0.08
CA ASP A 67 11.07 -15.46 1.16
C ASP A 67 9.70 -15.71 1.76
N ARG A 68 8.76 -14.79 1.56
CA ARG A 68 7.40 -14.92 2.13
C ARG A 68 6.33 -14.16 1.35
N VAL A 69 5.08 -14.48 1.67
CA VAL A 69 3.87 -13.83 1.14
C VAL A 69 3.05 -13.25 2.29
N ALA A 70 2.56 -12.01 2.15
CA ALA A 70 1.54 -11.44 3.02
C ALA A 70 0.30 -11.05 2.22
N MET A 71 -0.90 -11.38 2.72
CA MET A 71 -2.16 -11.12 2.04
C MET A 71 -3.15 -10.42 2.97
N GLN A 72 -3.81 -9.36 2.48
CA GLN A 72 -4.92 -8.73 3.20
C GLN A 72 -6.24 -9.41 2.81
N ASP A 73 -7.24 -9.36 3.69
CA ASP A 73 -8.47 -10.15 3.60
C ASP A 73 -9.33 -9.90 2.35
N ALA A 74 -9.31 -8.71 1.77
CA ALA A 74 -10.09 -8.44 0.56
C ALA A 74 -9.49 -9.10 -0.69
N THR A 75 -8.15 -9.17 -0.80
CA THR A 75 -7.46 -9.79 -1.95
C THR A 75 -7.13 -11.26 -1.72
N ALA A 76 -6.91 -11.68 -0.45
CA ALA A 76 -6.64 -13.06 -0.08
C ALA A 76 -7.76 -14.01 -0.50
N GLN A 77 -9.03 -13.55 -0.51
CA GLN A 77 -10.16 -14.37 -0.93
C GLN A 77 -9.91 -14.95 -2.32
N MET A 78 -9.63 -14.08 -3.28
CA MET A 78 -9.42 -14.51 -4.68
C MET A 78 -8.08 -15.23 -4.87
N ALA A 79 -7.02 -14.79 -4.20
CA ALA A 79 -5.71 -15.43 -4.24
C ALA A 79 -5.80 -16.88 -3.73
N LEU A 80 -6.45 -17.10 -2.59
CA LEU A 80 -6.57 -18.44 -2.00
C LEU A 80 -7.54 -19.34 -2.78
N LEU A 81 -8.62 -18.80 -3.36
CA LEU A 81 -9.48 -19.54 -4.29
C LEU A 81 -8.68 -20.02 -5.53
N GLN A 82 -7.75 -19.20 -6.05
CA GLN A 82 -6.85 -19.62 -7.12
C GLN A 82 -5.81 -20.64 -6.63
N PHE A 83 -5.24 -20.44 -5.43
CA PHE A 83 -4.26 -21.36 -4.85
C PHE A 83 -4.85 -22.78 -4.64
N MET A 84 -6.14 -22.87 -4.29
CA MET A 84 -6.84 -24.16 -4.20
C MET A 84 -6.78 -24.96 -5.52
N ASN A 85 -6.71 -24.30 -6.67
CA ASN A 85 -6.58 -24.92 -7.98
C ASN A 85 -5.13 -25.28 -8.36
N ALA A 86 -4.12 -24.85 -7.56
CA ALA A 86 -2.70 -25.13 -7.83
C ALA A 86 -2.27 -26.58 -7.49
N GLY A 87 -3.13 -27.37 -6.84
CA GLY A 87 -2.85 -28.76 -6.48
C GLY A 87 -1.71 -28.93 -5.46
N ARG A 88 -1.49 -27.94 -4.60
CA ARG A 88 -0.48 -27.97 -3.55
C ARG A 88 -1.09 -28.36 -2.21
N ASP A 89 -0.33 -29.10 -1.39
CA ASP A 89 -0.75 -29.49 -0.04
C ASP A 89 -0.52 -28.39 0.99
N HIS A 90 0.45 -27.51 0.75
CA HIS A 90 0.83 -26.39 1.62
C HIS A 90 1.52 -25.28 0.81
N SER A 91 1.62 -24.09 1.38
CA SER A 91 2.41 -22.99 0.80
C SER A 91 3.91 -23.35 0.79
N ALA A 92 4.58 -23.11 -0.33
CA ALA A 92 6.03 -23.39 -0.47
C ALA A 92 6.91 -22.41 0.32
N VAL A 93 6.38 -21.26 0.69
CA VAL A 93 7.04 -20.24 1.52
C VAL A 93 6.12 -19.86 2.68
N PRO A 94 6.63 -19.35 3.80
CA PRO A 94 5.82 -18.75 4.85
C PRO A 94 4.85 -17.75 4.26
N ALA A 95 3.57 -17.85 4.65
CA ALA A 95 2.52 -16.96 4.19
C ALA A 95 1.61 -16.55 5.34
N SER A 96 0.96 -15.42 5.23
CA SER A 96 0.01 -14.93 6.24
C SER A 96 -1.17 -14.18 5.61
N VAL A 97 -2.34 -14.31 6.24
CA VAL A 97 -3.56 -13.57 5.94
C VAL A 97 -3.83 -12.60 7.08
N HIS A 98 -4.19 -11.37 6.73
CA HIS A 98 -4.46 -10.28 7.69
C HIS A 98 -5.84 -9.69 7.43
N CYS A 99 -6.70 -9.66 8.46
CA CYS A 99 -8.08 -9.21 8.32
C CYS A 99 -8.24 -7.74 8.74
N ASP A 100 -7.86 -6.82 7.83
CA ASP A 100 -7.82 -5.38 8.09
C ASP A 100 -8.55 -4.51 7.05
N HIS A 101 -9.08 -5.07 5.96
CA HIS A 101 -9.71 -4.30 4.88
C HIS A 101 -11.24 -4.34 4.90
N LEU A 102 -11.87 -5.34 5.53
CA LEU A 102 -13.32 -5.52 5.52
C LEU A 102 -14.03 -4.87 6.72
N ILE A 103 -13.29 -4.22 7.62
CA ILE A 103 -13.84 -3.55 8.80
C ILE A 103 -14.23 -2.12 8.40
N GLN A 104 -15.52 -1.79 8.53
CA GLN A 104 -16.03 -0.45 8.28
C GLN A 104 -15.88 0.40 9.54
N ALA A 105 -15.28 1.59 9.43
CA ALA A 105 -15.23 2.59 10.47
C ALA A 105 -16.55 3.38 10.51
N ASP A 106 -17.15 3.49 11.69
CA ASP A 106 -18.43 4.19 11.93
C ASP A 106 -18.46 4.84 13.32
N LEU A 107 -18.65 4.04 14.36
CA LEU A 107 -18.91 4.51 15.72
C LEU A 107 -17.73 4.34 16.69
N GLY A 108 -16.65 3.73 16.23
CA GLY A 108 -15.48 3.40 17.04
C GLY A 108 -15.28 1.90 17.26
N ALA A 109 -14.08 1.53 17.72
CA ALA A 109 -13.61 0.14 17.77
C ALA A 109 -14.56 -0.82 18.48
N ASP A 110 -15.15 -0.39 19.62
CA ASP A 110 -16.03 -1.23 20.45
C ASP A 110 -17.33 -1.63 19.75
N LYS A 111 -17.75 -0.90 18.73
CA LYS A 111 -18.96 -1.16 17.92
C LYS A 111 -18.61 -1.76 16.56
N ASP A 112 -17.59 -1.23 15.93
CA ASP A 112 -17.26 -1.54 14.55
C ASP A 112 -16.70 -2.96 14.40
N LEU A 113 -15.83 -3.41 15.32
CA LEU A 113 -15.25 -4.74 15.28
C LEU A 113 -16.27 -5.87 15.47
N PRO A 114 -17.17 -5.83 16.49
CA PRO A 114 -18.25 -6.82 16.59
C PRO A 114 -19.17 -6.84 15.36
N THR A 115 -19.51 -5.67 14.79
CA THR A 115 -20.32 -5.55 13.59
C THR A 115 -19.63 -6.19 12.39
N ALA A 116 -18.33 -5.93 12.20
CA ALA A 116 -17.53 -6.53 11.13
C ALA A 116 -17.45 -8.06 11.27
N ASN A 117 -17.22 -8.58 12.47
CA ASN A 117 -17.17 -10.01 12.75
C ASN A 117 -18.49 -10.71 12.42
N GLN A 118 -19.62 -10.06 12.69
CA GLN A 118 -20.93 -10.60 12.31
C GLN A 118 -21.18 -10.53 10.80
N THR A 119 -20.94 -9.35 10.19
CA THR A 119 -21.23 -9.08 8.78
C THR A 119 -20.35 -9.88 7.84
N ASN A 120 -19.07 -10.07 8.19
CA ASN A 120 -18.07 -10.75 7.36
C ASN A 120 -17.76 -12.18 7.84
N ARG A 121 -18.52 -12.74 8.73
CA ARG A 121 -18.29 -14.07 9.34
C ARG A 121 -17.98 -15.14 8.31
N GLU A 122 -18.77 -15.23 7.25
CA GLU A 122 -18.58 -16.20 6.17
C GLU A 122 -17.19 -16.08 5.52
N VAL A 123 -16.74 -14.87 5.25
CA VAL A 123 -15.43 -14.62 4.63
C VAL A 123 -14.30 -14.92 5.61
N TYR A 124 -14.43 -14.50 6.87
CA TYR A 124 -13.41 -14.80 7.88
C TYR A 124 -13.31 -16.30 8.18
N ASP A 125 -14.41 -17.03 8.22
CA ASP A 125 -14.43 -18.50 8.39
C ASP A 125 -13.79 -19.20 7.19
N PHE A 126 -14.05 -18.74 5.96
CA PHE A 126 -13.35 -19.20 4.76
C PHE A 126 -11.85 -18.96 4.87
N LEU A 127 -11.43 -17.72 5.10
CA LEU A 127 -10.00 -17.35 5.15
C LEU A 127 -9.26 -18.13 6.25
N ARG A 128 -9.87 -18.29 7.42
CA ARG A 128 -9.30 -19.07 8.52
C ARG A 128 -9.18 -20.55 8.16
N SER A 129 -10.20 -21.13 7.55
CA SER A 129 -10.20 -22.55 7.18
C SER A 129 -9.19 -22.86 6.08
N VAL A 130 -9.10 -22.02 5.04
CA VAL A 130 -8.14 -22.18 3.96
C VAL A 130 -6.71 -21.92 4.43
N ALA A 131 -6.49 -20.93 5.31
CA ALA A 131 -5.19 -20.67 5.93
C ALA A 131 -4.71 -21.89 6.72
N ASN A 132 -5.56 -22.45 7.59
CA ASN A 132 -5.24 -23.67 8.34
C ASN A 132 -4.96 -24.86 7.41
N ARG A 133 -5.76 -25.04 6.37
CA ARG A 133 -5.61 -26.17 5.42
C ARG A 133 -4.25 -26.17 4.73
N TYR A 134 -3.72 -25.00 4.40
CA TYR A 134 -2.48 -24.86 3.62
C TYR A 134 -1.27 -24.40 4.43
N GLY A 135 -1.35 -24.35 5.77
CA GLY A 135 -0.23 -24.00 6.64
C GLY A 135 0.11 -22.51 6.61
N ILE A 136 -0.89 -21.65 6.44
CA ILE A 136 -0.77 -20.20 6.35
C ILE A 136 -1.16 -19.59 7.71
N GLY A 137 -0.39 -18.62 8.20
CA GLY A 137 -0.72 -17.88 9.42
C GLY A 137 -1.96 -16.98 9.23
N PHE A 138 -2.79 -16.84 10.26
CA PHE A 138 -4.01 -16.05 10.19
C PHE A 138 -4.04 -14.99 11.29
N TRP A 139 -4.15 -13.73 10.90
CA TRP A 139 -4.34 -12.59 11.79
C TRP A 139 -5.80 -12.18 11.78
N SER A 140 -6.43 -12.32 12.94
CA SER A 140 -7.87 -12.09 13.12
C SER A 140 -8.27 -10.64 12.88
N PRO A 141 -9.55 -10.35 12.57
CA PRO A 141 -10.07 -8.98 12.51
C PRO A 141 -9.74 -8.18 13.77
N GLY A 142 -9.20 -6.98 13.61
CA GLY A 142 -8.78 -6.10 14.71
C GLY A 142 -7.36 -6.34 15.21
N ALA A 143 -6.66 -7.39 14.78
CA ALA A 143 -5.27 -7.66 15.18
C ALA A 143 -4.31 -6.53 14.78
N GLY A 144 -4.54 -5.93 13.63
CA GLY A 144 -3.76 -4.81 13.11
C GLY A 144 -3.79 -4.70 11.60
N ILE A 145 -3.31 -3.55 11.13
CA ILE A 145 -3.12 -3.27 9.71
C ILE A 145 -1.95 -4.10 9.19
N ILE A 146 -2.14 -4.81 8.08
CA ILE A 146 -1.18 -5.77 7.53
C ILE A 146 0.28 -5.27 7.56
N HIS A 147 0.54 -4.04 7.11
CA HIS A 147 1.93 -3.55 6.98
C HIS A 147 2.56 -3.22 8.33
N GLN A 148 1.77 -2.81 9.31
CA GLN A 148 2.24 -2.63 10.68
C GLN A 148 2.54 -3.98 11.33
N VAL A 149 1.66 -4.96 11.18
CA VAL A 149 1.86 -6.32 11.68
C VAL A 149 3.09 -6.98 11.02
N VAL A 150 3.28 -6.79 9.71
CA VAL A 150 4.46 -7.29 8.98
C VAL A 150 5.74 -6.63 9.51
N LEU A 151 5.73 -5.31 9.74
CA LEU A 151 6.89 -4.59 10.26
C LEU A 151 7.27 -5.08 11.67
N GLU A 152 6.28 -5.32 12.52
CA GLU A 152 6.46 -5.76 13.91
C GLU A 152 6.95 -7.21 14.03
N ASN A 153 6.58 -8.10 13.09
CA ASN A 153 6.72 -9.54 13.30
C ASN A 153 7.57 -10.25 12.23
N TYR A 154 7.60 -9.77 10.99
CA TYR A 154 8.11 -10.54 9.87
C TYR A 154 9.23 -9.88 9.08
N ALA A 155 9.20 -8.56 8.91
CA ALA A 155 10.20 -7.85 8.11
C ALA A 155 11.60 -7.97 8.73
N PHE A 156 12.60 -8.21 7.90
CA PHE A 156 13.99 -8.33 8.31
C PHE A 156 14.95 -7.76 7.25
N PRO A 157 16.11 -7.21 7.66
CA PRO A 157 17.09 -6.64 6.74
C PRO A 157 17.61 -7.66 5.73
N GLY A 158 17.66 -7.29 4.46
CA GLY A 158 18.17 -8.15 3.40
C GLY A 158 17.20 -9.20 2.87
N GLY A 159 16.00 -9.32 3.43
CA GLY A 159 14.96 -10.22 2.95
C GLY A 159 14.24 -9.71 1.71
N MET A 160 13.44 -10.59 1.08
CA MET A 160 12.56 -10.27 -0.05
C MET A 160 11.17 -10.83 0.18
N MET A 161 10.13 -10.01 0.01
CA MET A 161 8.74 -10.47 0.12
C MET A 161 7.83 -9.91 -0.97
N VAL A 162 6.73 -10.60 -1.23
CA VAL A 162 5.61 -10.07 -2.00
C VAL A 162 4.37 -9.97 -1.11
N GLY A 163 3.51 -9.00 -1.40
CA GLY A 163 2.27 -8.86 -0.67
C GLY A 163 1.12 -8.40 -1.57
N THR A 164 -0.08 -8.89 -1.30
CA THR A 164 -1.26 -8.57 -2.11
C THR A 164 -1.85 -7.19 -1.79
N ASP A 165 -1.01 -6.29 -1.32
CA ASP A 165 -1.33 -4.87 -1.11
C ASP A 165 -0.21 -3.98 -1.66
N SER A 166 -0.58 -2.83 -2.24
CA SER A 166 0.37 -1.90 -2.86
C SER A 166 1.33 -1.24 -1.88
N HIS A 167 1.01 -1.20 -0.57
CA HIS A 167 1.87 -0.63 0.47
C HIS A 167 2.80 -1.65 1.15
N THR A 168 2.92 -2.85 0.59
CA THR A 168 3.92 -3.85 1.01
C THR A 168 5.34 -3.25 1.14
N PRO A 169 5.77 -2.27 0.31
CA PRO A 169 7.05 -1.57 0.47
C PRO A 169 7.32 -0.95 1.86
N ASN A 170 6.31 -0.83 2.72
CA ASN A 170 6.47 -0.44 4.12
C ASN A 170 7.60 -1.20 4.84
N ALA A 171 7.76 -2.49 4.54
CA ALA A 171 8.82 -3.34 5.12
C ALA A 171 10.24 -2.93 4.70
N GLY A 172 10.39 -2.09 3.68
CA GLY A 172 11.67 -1.47 3.31
C GLY A 172 12.24 -0.55 4.38
N GLY A 173 11.40 -0.09 5.33
CA GLY A 173 11.81 0.60 6.55
C GLY A 173 12.68 -0.24 7.48
N LEU A 174 12.69 -1.58 7.32
CA LEU A 174 13.61 -2.51 7.96
C LEU A 174 14.59 -3.15 6.95
N GLY A 175 14.86 -2.52 5.81
CA GLY A 175 15.87 -2.98 4.87
C GLY A 175 15.48 -4.23 4.06
N MET A 176 14.18 -4.47 3.85
CA MET A 176 13.64 -5.58 3.08
C MET A 176 13.18 -5.11 1.69
N VAL A 177 13.48 -5.84 0.62
CA VAL A 177 12.84 -5.62 -0.68
C VAL A 177 11.45 -6.23 -0.63
N ALA A 178 10.45 -5.36 -0.45
CA ALA A 178 9.07 -5.77 -0.28
C ALA A 178 8.22 -5.15 -1.40
N ILE A 179 7.50 -6.00 -2.13
CA ILE A 179 6.86 -5.60 -3.39
C ILE A 179 5.38 -5.92 -3.37
N GLY A 180 4.57 -4.88 -3.64
CA GLY A 180 3.13 -5.06 -3.83
C GLY A 180 2.82 -5.74 -5.16
N VAL A 181 1.99 -6.79 -5.11
CA VAL A 181 1.64 -7.64 -6.25
C VAL A 181 0.14 -7.93 -6.28
N GLY A 182 -0.34 -8.54 -7.35
CA GLY A 182 -1.68 -9.12 -7.41
C GLY A 182 -1.75 -10.51 -6.80
N GLY A 183 -2.98 -11.03 -6.66
CA GLY A 183 -3.20 -12.35 -6.06
C GLY A 183 -2.53 -13.47 -6.84
N ALA A 184 -2.52 -13.42 -8.18
CA ALA A 184 -1.88 -14.45 -9.01
C ALA A 184 -0.37 -14.55 -8.81
N ASP A 185 0.32 -13.41 -8.62
CA ASP A 185 1.74 -13.42 -8.28
C ASP A 185 1.99 -14.05 -6.90
N ALA A 186 1.13 -13.73 -5.93
CA ALA A 186 1.19 -14.36 -4.60
C ALA A 186 0.97 -15.87 -4.68
N VAL A 187 0.03 -16.32 -5.53
CA VAL A 187 -0.23 -17.76 -5.79
C VAL A 187 1.00 -18.43 -6.38
N ASP A 188 1.67 -17.82 -7.35
CA ASP A 188 2.91 -18.36 -7.95
C ASP A 188 3.97 -18.60 -6.89
N VAL A 189 4.23 -17.61 -6.03
CA VAL A 189 5.21 -17.71 -4.95
C VAL A 189 4.82 -18.79 -3.94
N MET A 190 3.54 -18.83 -3.50
CA MET A 190 3.04 -19.87 -2.60
C MET A 190 3.10 -21.26 -3.23
N ALA A 191 2.95 -21.38 -4.55
CA ALA A 191 3.08 -22.64 -5.27
C ALA A 191 4.52 -23.08 -5.53
N GLY A 192 5.52 -22.25 -5.16
CA GLY A 192 6.95 -22.52 -5.37
C GLY A 192 7.39 -22.31 -6.82
N ILE A 193 6.63 -21.54 -7.59
CA ILE A 193 6.96 -21.16 -8.97
C ILE A 193 7.86 -19.91 -8.94
N PRO A 194 8.84 -19.78 -9.87
CA PRO A 194 9.63 -18.56 -9.99
C PRO A 194 8.75 -17.34 -10.17
N TRP A 195 9.04 -16.26 -9.41
CA TRP A 195 8.35 -15.00 -9.58
C TRP A 195 9.12 -14.08 -10.51
N GLU A 196 8.52 -13.74 -11.66
CA GLU A 196 9.16 -12.91 -12.67
C GLU A 196 8.93 -11.43 -12.41
N LEU A 197 10.01 -10.66 -12.45
CA LEU A 197 9.99 -9.19 -12.40
C LEU A 197 10.95 -8.63 -13.43
N LYS A 198 10.56 -7.55 -14.11
CA LYS A 198 11.48 -6.75 -14.90
C LYS A 198 12.52 -6.12 -13.99
N MET A 199 13.82 -6.33 -14.24
CA MET A 199 14.90 -5.81 -13.39
C MET A 199 14.71 -4.32 -13.16
N PRO A 200 14.45 -3.86 -11.92
CA PRO A 200 14.06 -2.48 -11.68
C PRO A 200 15.19 -1.49 -11.96
N LYS A 201 14.83 -0.30 -12.42
CA LYS A 201 15.70 0.88 -12.35
C LYS A 201 15.91 1.27 -10.88
N LEU A 202 16.90 2.09 -10.60
CA LEU A 202 17.21 2.54 -9.26
C LEU A 202 17.21 4.07 -9.17
N ILE A 203 16.42 4.59 -8.24
CA ILE A 203 16.41 6.00 -7.88
C ILE A 203 17.07 6.13 -6.52
N GLY A 204 18.18 6.84 -6.45
CA GLY A 204 18.84 7.17 -5.19
C GLY A 204 18.26 8.44 -4.58
N VAL A 205 17.86 8.41 -3.32
CA VAL A 205 17.46 9.61 -2.56
C VAL A 205 18.46 9.82 -1.44
N LYS A 206 19.29 10.83 -1.60
CA LYS A 206 20.29 11.23 -0.61
C LYS A 206 19.64 12.17 0.41
N LEU A 207 19.64 11.76 1.67
CA LEU A 207 19.15 12.55 2.78
C LEU A 207 20.35 13.11 3.57
N THR A 208 20.36 14.42 3.80
CA THR A 208 21.36 15.11 4.61
C THR A 208 20.71 15.80 5.80
N GLY A 209 21.50 16.15 6.81
CA GLY A 209 21.00 16.84 8.00
C GLY A 209 20.06 16.00 8.88
N LYS A 210 19.22 16.66 9.65
CA LYS A 210 18.24 16.03 10.58
C LYS A 210 16.93 16.81 10.56
N LEU A 211 15.81 16.07 10.72
CA LEU A 211 14.49 16.66 10.92
C LEU A 211 14.46 17.49 12.20
N ASN A 212 13.75 18.60 12.16
CA ASN A 212 13.56 19.48 13.30
C ASN A 212 12.16 20.10 13.34
N GLY A 213 11.77 20.62 14.50
CA GLY A 213 10.51 21.32 14.67
C GLY A 213 9.28 20.47 14.35
N TRP A 214 8.45 20.97 13.47
CA TRP A 214 7.22 20.30 13.02
C TRP A 214 7.46 19.30 11.89
N ALA A 215 8.63 19.28 11.27
CA ALA A 215 8.93 18.36 10.18
C ALA A 215 8.99 16.90 10.68
N SER A 216 8.59 15.98 9.84
CA SER A 216 8.46 14.56 10.13
C SER A 216 8.93 13.68 8.95
N PRO A 217 9.12 12.38 9.13
CA PRO A 217 9.40 11.47 8.01
C PRO A 217 8.33 11.51 6.91
N LYS A 218 7.07 11.81 7.26
CA LYS A 218 5.99 11.98 6.27
C LYS A 218 6.31 13.09 5.26
N ASP A 219 6.90 14.18 5.70
CA ASP A 219 7.18 15.33 4.84
C ASP A 219 8.27 15.01 3.81
N VAL A 220 9.19 14.10 4.12
CA VAL A 220 10.18 13.60 3.17
C VAL A 220 9.49 12.96 1.97
N ILE A 221 8.58 12.02 2.20
CA ILE A 221 7.92 11.33 1.09
C ILE A 221 6.88 12.20 0.39
N LEU A 222 6.23 13.14 1.08
CA LEU A 222 5.33 14.10 0.45
C LEU A 222 6.10 15.01 -0.53
N LYS A 223 7.31 15.44 -0.16
CA LYS A 223 8.22 16.17 -1.06
C LYS A 223 8.69 15.31 -2.23
N VAL A 224 9.08 14.05 -1.98
CA VAL A 224 9.46 13.10 -3.04
C VAL A 224 8.30 12.88 -4.01
N ALA A 225 7.07 12.77 -3.52
CA ALA A 225 5.88 12.64 -4.35
C ALA A 225 5.69 13.85 -5.27
N GLY A 226 5.92 15.06 -4.77
CA GLY A 226 5.91 16.28 -5.59
C GLY A 226 7.01 16.29 -6.67
N ILE A 227 8.18 15.72 -6.39
CA ILE A 227 9.31 15.69 -7.33
C ILE A 227 9.14 14.60 -8.40
N LEU A 228 8.71 13.39 -8.01
CA LEU A 228 8.58 12.24 -8.91
C LEU A 228 7.23 12.19 -9.61
N THR A 229 6.20 12.79 -9.05
CA THR A 229 4.80 12.62 -9.42
C THR A 229 4.32 11.16 -9.24
N VAL A 230 3.04 10.88 -9.50
CA VAL A 230 2.43 9.55 -9.33
C VAL A 230 3.01 8.45 -10.24
N LYS A 231 3.85 8.79 -11.21
CA LYS A 231 4.41 7.85 -12.20
C LYS A 231 5.94 7.86 -12.32
N GLY A 232 6.62 8.79 -11.65
CA GLY A 232 8.07 8.97 -11.83
C GLY A 232 8.92 7.82 -11.26
N GLY A 233 8.36 7.02 -10.35
CA GLY A 233 9.00 5.82 -9.79
C GLY A 233 8.65 4.52 -10.51
N THR A 234 7.86 4.55 -11.58
CA THR A 234 7.39 3.33 -12.26
C THR A 234 8.56 2.44 -12.71
N ASN A 235 8.48 1.15 -12.35
CA ASN A 235 9.52 0.16 -12.60
C ASN A 235 10.90 0.50 -11.98
N ALA A 236 10.91 1.27 -10.88
CA ALA A 236 12.12 1.59 -10.13
C ALA A 236 12.01 1.17 -8.65
N ILE A 237 13.14 0.89 -8.04
CA ILE A 237 13.28 0.85 -6.58
C ILE A 237 13.88 2.18 -6.13
N ILE A 238 13.30 2.78 -5.10
CA ILE A 238 13.84 3.99 -4.47
C ILE A 238 14.73 3.55 -3.30
N GLU A 239 16.01 3.81 -3.38
CA GLU A 239 16.96 3.52 -2.31
C GLU A 239 17.38 4.83 -1.62
N TYR A 240 17.14 4.89 -0.32
CA TYR A 240 17.49 6.04 0.51
C TYR A 240 18.87 5.85 1.13
N PHE A 241 19.67 6.90 1.18
CA PHE A 241 21.02 6.86 1.74
C PHE A 241 21.46 8.24 2.27
N GLY A 242 22.66 8.32 2.82
CA GLY A 242 23.21 9.52 3.40
C GLY A 242 23.04 9.60 4.91
N GLU A 243 23.67 10.57 5.54
CA GLU A 243 23.67 10.74 7.00
C GLU A 243 22.27 11.06 7.56
N GLY A 244 21.45 11.78 6.78
CA GLY A 244 20.07 12.05 7.14
C GLY A 244 19.23 10.79 7.26
N ALA A 245 19.49 9.75 6.44
CA ALA A 245 18.80 8.49 6.50
C ALA A 245 19.00 7.78 7.84
N THR A 246 20.20 7.82 8.40
CA THR A 246 20.50 7.21 9.72
C THR A 246 19.93 7.98 10.90
N SER A 247 19.50 9.22 10.69
CA SER A 247 18.86 10.05 11.73
C SER A 247 17.37 9.70 11.95
N LEU A 248 16.77 8.93 11.05
CA LEU A 248 15.36 8.56 11.10
C LEU A 248 15.13 7.28 11.90
N SER A 249 13.99 7.22 12.59
CA SER A 249 13.54 5.99 13.25
C SER A 249 13.17 4.90 12.22
N ALA A 250 13.15 3.63 12.65
CA ALA A 250 12.71 2.52 11.78
C ALA A 250 11.27 2.70 11.27
N THR A 251 10.36 3.16 12.14
CA THR A 251 8.96 3.43 11.77
C THR A 251 8.84 4.65 10.85
N GLY A 252 9.68 5.67 11.02
CA GLY A 252 9.76 6.81 10.11
C GLY A 252 10.25 6.41 8.72
N LYS A 253 11.24 5.53 8.63
CA LYS A 253 11.68 4.93 7.36
C LYS A 253 10.57 4.10 6.72
N ALA A 254 9.81 3.34 7.52
CA ALA A 254 8.66 2.58 7.04
C ALA A 254 7.58 3.50 6.45
N THR A 255 7.27 4.64 7.08
CA THR A 255 6.38 5.68 6.54
C THR A 255 6.82 6.15 5.15
N ILE A 256 8.12 6.45 4.99
CA ILE A 256 8.68 6.89 3.71
C ILE A 256 8.55 5.80 2.64
N CYS A 257 8.93 4.56 2.98
CA CYS A 257 8.83 3.42 2.06
C CYS A 257 7.38 3.10 1.68
N ASN A 258 6.44 3.19 2.63
CA ASN A 258 5.02 2.95 2.43
C ASN A 258 4.47 3.79 1.27
N MET A 259 4.68 5.10 1.31
CA MET A 259 4.18 6.02 0.28
C MET A 259 5.00 6.01 -1.02
N GLY A 260 6.06 5.25 -1.11
CA GLY A 260 6.74 4.98 -2.39
C GLY A 260 5.80 4.35 -3.42
N ALA A 261 4.76 3.64 -2.96
CA ALA A 261 3.70 3.14 -3.83
C ALA A 261 2.95 4.26 -4.59
N GLU A 262 2.84 5.45 -4.00
CA GLU A 262 2.11 6.58 -4.58
C GLU A 262 2.87 7.28 -5.72
N VAL A 263 4.17 7.04 -5.84
CA VAL A 263 4.97 7.50 -6.99
C VAL A 263 5.17 6.40 -8.04
N GLY A 264 4.48 5.27 -7.91
CA GLY A 264 4.56 4.13 -8.81
C GLY A 264 5.79 3.24 -8.60
N ALA A 265 6.57 3.43 -7.55
CA ALA A 265 7.75 2.65 -7.28
C ALA A 265 7.44 1.16 -7.06
N THR A 266 8.33 0.29 -7.54
CA THR A 266 8.28 -1.16 -7.31
C THR A 266 8.49 -1.48 -5.84
N CYS A 267 9.45 -0.79 -5.22
CA CYS A 267 9.79 -0.88 -3.80
C CYS A 267 10.51 0.40 -3.37
N SER A 268 10.60 0.61 -2.07
CA SER A 268 11.48 1.60 -1.44
C SER A 268 12.26 0.90 -0.32
N ILE A 269 13.53 1.28 -0.10
CA ILE A 269 14.38 0.58 0.85
C ILE A 269 15.37 1.54 1.53
N PHE A 270 15.67 1.27 2.82
CA PHE A 270 16.73 1.90 3.60
C PHE A 270 17.83 0.88 3.96
N PRO A 271 19.08 1.30 4.08
CA PRO A 271 20.16 0.44 4.58
C PRO A 271 19.95 0.14 6.06
N TYR A 272 20.39 -1.06 6.48
CA TYR A 272 20.38 -1.47 7.88
C TYR A 272 21.23 -0.55 8.75
N ASP A 273 20.68 -0.13 9.90
CA ASP A 273 21.34 0.75 10.86
C ASP A 273 20.90 0.49 12.31
N GLU A 274 21.44 1.29 13.24
CA GLU A 274 21.16 1.20 14.67
C GLU A 274 19.67 1.42 15.02
N ALA A 275 18.95 2.27 14.28
CA ALA A 275 17.52 2.48 14.53
C ALA A 275 16.71 1.22 14.22
N MET A 276 17.07 0.51 13.14
CA MET A 276 16.46 -0.79 12.80
C MET A 276 16.83 -1.84 13.83
N GLU A 277 18.08 -1.86 14.30
CA GLU A 277 18.51 -2.77 15.36
C GLU A 277 17.70 -2.57 16.65
N ARG A 278 17.56 -1.32 17.10
CA ARG A 278 16.73 -1.00 18.28
C ARG A 278 15.30 -1.48 18.11
N TYR A 279 14.70 -1.25 16.96
CA TYR A 279 13.33 -1.66 16.68
C TYR A 279 13.16 -3.19 16.67
N LEU A 280 14.08 -3.92 16.03
CA LEU A 280 14.08 -5.38 16.03
C LEU A 280 14.18 -5.93 17.45
N ARG A 281 15.08 -5.39 18.29
CA ARG A 281 15.22 -5.80 19.68
C ARG A 281 13.96 -5.47 20.51
N ALA A 282 13.39 -4.29 20.33
CA ALA A 282 12.18 -3.85 21.03
C ALA A 282 10.93 -4.69 20.67
N THR A 283 10.91 -5.25 19.46
CA THR A 283 9.82 -6.15 18.99
C THR A 283 10.14 -7.64 19.21
N GLY A 284 11.11 -7.96 20.09
CA GLY A 284 11.46 -9.33 20.48
C GLY A 284 12.23 -10.14 19.44
N ARG A 285 12.89 -9.46 18.48
CA ARG A 285 13.62 -10.08 17.36
C ARG A 285 15.13 -9.85 17.47
N ALA A 286 15.69 -10.00 18.67
CA ALA A 286 17.11 -9.80 18.94
C ALA A 286 18.00 -10.71 18.07
N GLU A 287 17.62 -11.98 17.87
CA GLU A 287 18.38 -12.92 17.03
C GLU A 287 18.45 -12.46 15.55
N VAL A 288 17.39 -11.81 15.05
CA VAL A 288 17.40 -11.22 13.70
C VAL A 288 18.36 -10.04 13.64
N ALA A 289 18.36 -9.19 14.67
CA ALA A 289 19.30 -8.07 14.77
C ALA A 289 20.77 -8.56 14.84
N ASP A 290 21.04 -9.59 15.64
CA ASP A 290 22.38 -10.19 15.74
C ASP A 290 22.86 -10.76 14.39
N GLY A 291 21.96 -11.45 13.67
CA GLY A 291 22.25 -11.96 12.33
C GLY A 291 22.49 -10.82 11.31
N ALA A 292 21.72 -9.75 11.37
CA ALA A 292 21.91 -8.58 10.52
C ALA A 292 23.24 -7.86 10.83
N ASN A 293 23.60 -7.73 12.11
CA ASN A 293 24.89 -7.18 12.51
C ASN A 293 26.06 -8.02 11.96
N ALA A 294 25.94 -9.34 11.93
CA ALA A 294 26.97 -10.23 11.37
C ALA A 294 27.14 -10.07 9.84
N LEU A 295 26.09 -9.68 9.12
CA LEU A 295 26.18 -9.41 7.67
C LEU A 295 26.87 -8.06 7.36
N GLY A 296 26.81 -7.11 8.28
CA GLY A 296 27.51 -5.84 8.22
C GLY A 296 27.25 -5.06 6.92
N ASP A 297 28.32 -4.72 6.18
CA ASP A 297 28.26 -3.92 4.97
C ASP A 297 27.51 -4.58 3.78
N ASN A 298 27.18 -5.87 3.88
CA ASN A 298 26.34 -6.51 2.87
C ASN A 298 24.89 -5.99 2.90
N LEU A 299 24.46 -5.40 4.02
CA LEU A 299 23.14 -4.77 4.17
C LEU A 299 23.15 -3.24 3.92
N ARG A 300 24.16 -2.76 3.19
CA ARG A 300 24.31 -1.35 2.76
C ARG A 300 24.82 -1.32 1.32
N ALA A 301 24.70 -0.16 0.65
CA ALA A 301 25.39 0.04 -0.61
C ALA A 301 26.91 -0.01 -0.43
N ASP A 302 27.65 -0.39 -1.46
CA ASP A 302 29.11 -0.33 -1.46
C ASP A 302 29.58 1.13 -1.33
N GLN A 303 30.76 1.35 -0.69
CA GLN A 303 31.25 2.69 -0.39
C GLN A 303 31.44 3.55 -1.65
N GLU A 304 31.83 2.95 -2.77
CA GLU A 304 32.00 3.61 -4.06
C GLU A 304 30.68 4.13 -4.60
N VAL A 305 29.57 3.44 -4.33
CA VAL A 305 28.21 3.89 -4.69
C VAL A 305 27.85 5.15 -3.91
N LEU A 306 28.15 5.19 -2.63
CA LEU A 306 27.85 6.33 -1.76
C LEU A 306 28.73 7.55 -2.10
N THR A 307 29.95 7.33 -2.61
CA THR A 307 30.89 8.38 -2.99
C THR A 307 30.54 9.02 -4.33
N ALA A 308 30.00 8.25 -5.27
CA ALA A 308 29.67 8.72 -6.61
C ALA A 308 28.30 8.18 -7.07
N PRO A 309 27.21 8.52 -6.39
CA PRO A 309 25.88 7.91 -6.60
C PRO A 309 25.37 8.07 -8.04
N GLU A 310 25.70 9.14 -8.74
CA GLU A 310 25.28 9.40 -10.12
C GLU A 310 25.79 8.36 -11.13
N LYS A 311 26.82 7.58 -10.76
CA LYS A 311 27.34 6.49 -11.61
C LYS A 311 26.55 5.18 -11.44
N TYR A 312 25.82 5.03 -10.34
CA TYR A 312 25.21 3.75 -9.95
C TYR A 312 23.68 3.79 -9.89
N TYR A 313 23.07 4.96 -9.66
CA TYR A 313 21.64 5.15 -9.75
C TYR A 313 21.24 5.74 -11.08
N ASP A 314 20.07 5.36 -11.60
CA ASP A 314 19.52 5.90 -12.83
C ASP A 314 19.05 7.37 -12.68
N ARG A 315 18.79 7.78 -11.43
CA ARG A 315 18.48 9.15 -11.02
C ARG A 315 18.88 9.34 -9.56
N VAL A 316 19.37 10.53 -9.22
CA VAL A 316 19.66 10.93 -7.83
C VAL A 316 18.82 12.16 -7.47
N ILE A 317 18.25 12.14 -6.25
CA ILE A 317 17.52 13.26 -5.64
C ILE A 317 18.20 13.56 -4.30
N GLU A 318 18.43 14.82 -4.00
CA GLU A 318 18.96 15.26 -2.70
C GLU A 318 17.91 16.03 -1.91
N ILE A 319 17.78 15.72 -0.61
CA ILE A 319 16.88 16.40 0.32
C ILE A 319 17.65 16.71 1.59
N ASP A 320 17.73 17.99 1.93
CA ASP A 320 18.24 18.46 3.23
C ASP A 320 17.08 18.47 4.24
N LEU A 321 17.17 17.57 5.23
CA LEU A 321 16.19 17.44 6.29
C LEU A 321 16.17 18.65 7.24
N THR A 322 17.29 19.39 7.31
CA THR A 322 17.41 20.55 8.21
C THR A 322 16.51 21.69 7.77
N THR A 323 16.31 21.83 6.46
CA THR A 323 15.50 22.90 5.84
C THR A 323 14.09 22.44 5.45
N LEU A 324 13.76 21.17 5.72
CA LEU A 324 12.47 20.62 5.35
C LEU A 324 11.34 21.19 6.23
N GLU A 325 10.35 21.79 5.60
CA GLU A 325 9.11 22.21 6.23
C GLU A 325 8.08 21.06 6.22
N PRO A 326 7.04 21.10 7.08
CA PRO A 326 5.87 20.26 6.91
C PRO A 326 5.20 20.45 5.54
N TYR A 327 4.75 19.35 4.94
CA TYR A 327 4.03 19.33 3.68
C TYR A 327 2.58 18.93 3.85
N ILE A 328 1.74 19.43 2.96
CA ILE A 328 0.36 18.99 2.80
C ILE A 328 0.08 18.82 1.31
N ASN A 329 -0.28 17.59 0.90
CA ASN A 329 -0.47 17.24 -0.50
C ASN A 329 -1.95 17.06 -0.83
N GLY A 330 -2.35 17.56 -1.98
CA GLY A 330 -3.73 17.43 -2.49
C GLY A 330 -4.34 18.76 -2.95
N PRO A 331 -5.65 18.75 -3.27
CA PRO A 331 -6.57 17.63 -3.18
C PRO A 331 -6.49 16.69 -4.38
N PHE A 332 -7.16 15.54 -4.29
CA PHE A 332 -7.43 14.57 -5.36
C PHE A 332 -6.24 13.81 -5.93
N THR A 333 -5.02 14.16 -5.58
CA THR A 333 -3.80 13.46 -5.98
C THR A 333 -2.72 13.61 -4.91
N PRO A 334 -1.94 12.54 -4.61
CA PRO A 334 -0.92 12.60 -3.56
C PRO A 334 0.36 13.35 -3.97
N ASP A 335 0.50 13.74 -5.22
CA ASP A 335 1.67 14.45 -5.76
C ASP A 335 1.48 15.98 -5.89
N ALA A 336 0.30 16.51 -5.61
CA ALA A 336 0.07 17.95 -5.50
C ALA A 336 0.65 18.48 -4.17
N ALA A 337 1.97 18.63 -4.13
CA ALA A 337 2.74 18.94 -2.93
C ALA A 337 2.81 20.45 -2.67
N HIS A 338 2.51 20.85 -1.43
CA HIS A 338 2.63 22.22 -0.95
C HIS A 338 3.35 22.24 0.41
N THR A 339 4.24 23.19 0.61
CA THR A 339 4.74 23.46 1.97
C THR A 339 3.62 24.09 2.81
N ILE A 340 3.65 23.88 4.13
CA ILE A 340 2.65 24.48 5.02
C ILE A 340 2.65 26.01 4.91
N SER A 341 3.81 26.61 4.64
CA SER A 341 3.95 28.06 4.48
C SER A 341 3.23 28.62 3.23
N GLU A 342 3.08 27.80 2.17
CA GLU A 342 2.42 28.20 0.91
C GLU A 342 0.96 27.76 0.88
N PHE A 343 0.60 26.72 1.64
CA PHE A 343 -0.68 26.05 1.52
C PHE A 343 -1.89 26.93 1.79
N GLY A 344 -1.83 27.80 2.79
CA GLY A 344 -2.92 28.73 3.11
C GLY A 344 -3.25 29.68 1.96
N ALA A 345 -2.23 30.16 1.23
CA ALA A 345 -2.41 30.98 0.03
C ALA A 345 -3.06 30.18 -1.12
N PHE A 346 -2.59 28.96 -1.34
CA PHE A 346 -3.16 28.03 -2.35
C PHE A 346 -4.64 27.75 -2.08
N VAL A 347 -5.04 27.44 -0.84
CA VAL A 347 -6.44 27.18 -0.46
C VAL A 347 -7.33 28.36 -0.80
N ARG A 348 -6.89 29.59 -0.48
CA ARG A 348 -7.63 30.82 -0.78
C ARG A 348 -7.74 31.10 -2.27
N GLU A 349 -6.63 30.97 -3.01
CA GLU A 349 -6.58 31.19 -4.47
C GLU A 349 -7.52 30.25 -5.22
N LYS A 350 -7.54 28.98 -4.82
CA LYS A 350 -8.37 27.94 -5.47
C LYS A 350 -9.81 27.89 -4.99
N GLY A 351 -10.18 28.70 -4.01
CA GLY A 351 -11.54 28.69 -3.44
C GLY A 351 -11.90 27.38 -2.77
N ILE A 352 -10.93 26.67 -2.22
CA ILE A 352 -11.14 25.41 -1.50
C ILE A 352 -11.83 25.72 -0.17
N PRO A 353 -12.80 24.89 0.31
CA PRO A 353 -13.42 25.08 1.61
C PRO A 353 -12.36 25.13 2.72
N GLN A 354 -12.23 26.30 3.37
CA GLN A 354 -11.23 26.51 4.41
C GLN A 354 -11.57 25.77 5.71
N LYS A 355 -12.88 25.66 6.02
CA LYS A 355 -13.33 24.88 7.18
C LYS A 355 -12.93 23.44 7.00
N MET A 356 -12.14 22.94 7.93
CA MET A 356 -11.83 21.52 8.03
C MET A 356 -12.94 20.80 8.79
N GLU A 357 -13.48 19.72 8.23
CA GLU A 357 -14.57 18.98 8.86
C GLU A 357 -14.08 17.77 9.65
N VAL A 358 -13.09 17.05 9.13
CA VAL A 358 -12.56 15.84 9.77
C VAL A 358 -11.05 15.78 9.65
N GLY A 359 -10.38 15.48 10.75
CA GLY A 359 -9.00 15.06 10.81
C GLY A 359 -8.91 13.56 11.08
N LEU A 360 -8.13 12.85 10.28
CA LEU A 360 -7.94 11.41 10.43
C LEU A 360 -6.44 11.10 10.57
N ILE A 361 -6.05 10.45 11.67
CA ILE A 361 -4.68 9.96 11.85
C ILE A 361 -4.63 8.44 11.92
N GLY A 362 -3.52 7.84 11.46
CA GLY A 362 -3.32 6.41 11.43
C GLY A 362 -3.13 5.86 10.03
N SER A 363 -3.82 4.77 9.69
CA SER A 363 -3.56 3.91 8.53
C SER A 363 -2.19 3.23 8.61
N CYS A 364 -1.83 2.39 7.63
CA CYS A 364 -0.52 1.74 7.62
C CYS A 364 0.67 2.71 7.53
N THR A 365 0.44 3.93 7.07
CA THR A 365 1.51 4.91 6.84
C THR A 365 1.96 5.59 8.12
N ASN A 366 1.02 6.01 8.98
CA ASN A 366 1.30 6.80 10.18
C ASN A 366 0.48 6.33 11.39
N SER A 367 0.70 5.10 11.81
CA SER A 367 0.01 4.49 12.94
C SER A 367 0.95 3.84 13.96
N SER A 368 2.25 4.15 13.87
CA SER A 368 3.24 3.65 14.82
C SER A 368 3.09 4.29 16.20
N TYR A 369 3.75 3.70 17.20
CA TYR A 369 3.84 4.27 18.54
C TYR A 369 4.37 5.70 18.53
N GLN A 370 5.41 5.97 17.72
CA GLN A 370 5.99 7.31 17.58
C GLN A 370 5.01 8.31 16.95
N ASP A 371 4.28 7.90 15.90
CA ASP A 371 3.27 8.74 15.24
C ASP A 371 2.16 9.14 16.23
N MET A 372 1.63 8.16 16.97
CA MET A 372 0.59 8.40 17.98
C MET A 372 1.12 9.29 19.11
N GLY A 373 2.36 9.08 19.55
CA GLY A 373 3.01 9.88 20.59
C GLY A 373 3.20 11.34 20.19
N ARG A 374 3.63 11.60 18.95
CA ARG A 374 3.77 12.97 18.42
C ARG A 374 2.42 13.68 18.31
N ALA A 375 1.40 13.00 17.80
CA ALA A 375 0.03 13.53 17.77
C ALA A 375 -0.52 13.81 19.18
N ALA A 376 -0.31 12.90 20.13
CA ALA A 376 -0.72 13.06 21.52
C ALA A 376 0.00 14.22 22.22
N SER A 377 1.25 14.50 21.86
CA SER A 377 1.98 15.67 22.35
C SER A 377 1.28 16.97 21.97
N VAL A 378 0.76 17.10 20.75
CA VAL A 378 -0.04 18.25 20.32
C VAL A 378 -1.39 18.30 21.05
N ALA A 379 -2.04 17.14 21.22
CA ALA A 379 -3.30 17.04 21.97
C ALA A 379 -3.16 17.49 23.43
N ARG A 380 -2.07 17.07 24.08
CA ARG A 380 -1.75 17.46 25.46
C ARG A 380 -1.55 18.98 25.57
N GLN A 381 -0.82 19.58 24.66
CA GLN A 381 -0.64 21.03 24.59
C GLN A 381 -1.98 21.77 24.40
N ALA A 382 -2.87 21.24 23.56
CA ALA A 382 -4.18 21.84 23.35
C ALA A 382 -4.98 21.86 24.67
N ARG A 383 -5.00 20.75 25.42
CA ARG A 383 -5.64 20.67 26.72
C ARG A 383 -5.03 21.65 27.72
N GLU A 384 -3.70 21.71 27.85
CA GLU A 384 -2.99 22.60 28.77
C GLU A 384 -3.22 24.07 28.45
N LYS A 385 -3.37 24.41 27.16
CA LYS A 385 -3.61 25.77 26.67
C LYS A 385 -5.10 26.11 26.54
N ASP A 386 -6.00 25.26 27.04
CA ASP A 386 -7.46 25.42 27.03
C ASP A 386 -8.02 25.59 25.58
N LEU A 387 -7.53 24.76 24.65
CA LEU A 387 -8.03 24.65 23.29
C LEU A 387 -8.95 23.42 23.17
N THR A 388 -9.94 23.50 22.30
CA THR A 388 -10.81 22.39 21.91
C THR A 388 -10.72 22.15 20.39
N VAL A 389 -10.90 20.91 19.95
CA VAL A 389 -10.98 20.61 18.51
C VAL A 389 -12.20 21.27 17.90
N LYS A 390 -12.05 21.78 16.68
CA LYS A 390 -13.10 22.42 15.89
C LYS A 390 -13.58 21.56 14.72
N ALA A 391 -12.99 20.38 14.54
CA ALA A 391 -13.35 19.40 13.54
C ALA A 391 -13.46 18.02 14.20
N GLU A 392 -14.16 17.08 13.57
CA GLU A 392 -14.18 15.69 14.01
C GLU A 392 -12.76 15.11 13.97
N PHE A 393 -12.40 14.28 14.96
CA PHE A 393 -11.07 13.70 15.06
C PHE A 393 -11.11 12.18 15.18
N ILE A 394 -10.58 11.48 14.19
CA ILE A 394 -10.59 10.03 14.06
C ILE A 394 -9.16 9.48 14.15
N ILE A 395 -8.99 8.41 14.92
CA ILE A 395 -7.68 7.83 15.23
C ILE A 395 -7.70 6.33 14.97
N ASN A 396 -6.82 5.84 14.09
CA ASN A 396 -6.64 4.43 13.78
C ASN A 396 -5.27 3.96 14.25
N PRO A 397 -5.13 3.27 15.39
CA PRO A 397 -3.87 2.62 15.79
C PRO A 397 -3.47 1.53 14.80
N GLY A 398 -2.17 1.24 14.70
CA GLY A 398 -1.64 0.34 13.68
C GLY A 398 -1.84 -1.13 13.96
N SER A 399 -1.82 -1.51 15.25
CA SER A 399 -1.92 -2.90 15.69
C SER A 399 -2.38 -2.96 17.15
N GLU A 400 -2.74 -4.14 17.61
CA GLU A 400 -3.01 -4.39 19.02
C GLU A 400 -1.78 -4.11 19.90
N GLN A 401 -0.57 -4.41 19.39
CA GLN A 401 0.66 -4.07 20.10
C GLN A 401 0.80 -2.56 20.29
N VAL A 402 0.59 -1.77 19.25
CA VAL A 402 0.64 -0.30 19.35
C VAL A 402 -0.50 0.21 20.23
N ARG A 403 -1.72 -0.30 20.05
CA ARG A 403 -2.90 0.15 20.80
C ARG A 403 -2.75 -0.08 22.30
N TYR A 404 -2.40 -1.30 22.73
CA TYR A 404 -2.20 -1.60 24.15
C TYR A 404 -1.05 -0.79 24.76
N THR A 405 0.04 -0.63 24.01
CA THR A 405 1.19 0.16 24.47
C THR A 405 0.82 1.64 24.62
N ALA A 406 0.16 2.21 23.61
CA ALA A 406 -0.26 3.61 23.63
C ALA A 406 -1.35 3.89 24.70
N GLU A 407 -2.21 2.91 24.98
CA GLU A 407 -3.19 2.99 26.07
C GLU A 407 -2.50 2.97 27.44
N ARG A 408 -1.59 2.02 27.67
CA ARG A 408 -0.78 1.93 28.90
C ARG A 408 -0.01 3.24 29.18
N ASP A 409 0.55 3.85 28.15
CA ASP A 409 1.41 5.03 28.27
C ASP A 409 0.62 6.36 28.22
N GLY A 410 -0.73 6.29 28.23
CA GLY A 410 -1.62 7.47 28.29
C GLY A 410 -1.74 8.24 26.97
N ILE A 411 -1.14 7.76 25.88
CA ILE A 411 -1.16 8.41 24.56
C ILE A 411 -2.59 8.48 24.00
N LEU A 412 -3.35 7.38 24.10
CA LEU A 412 -4.74 7.35 23.62
C LEU A 412 -5.65 8.21 24.50
N ASP A 413 -5.36 8.35 25.79
CA ASP A 413 -6.15 9.19 26.70
C ASP A 413 -5.96 10.68 26.38
N ASP A 414 -4.74 11.12 26.04
CA ASP A 414 -4.49 12.50 25.58
C ASP A 414 -5.27 12.82 24.29
N LEU A 415 -5.31 11.88 23.34
CA LEU A 415 -6.05 12.04 22.08
C LEU A 415 -7.58 12.05 22.31
N LYS A 416 -8.09 11.14 23.15
CA LYS A 416 -9.52 11.12 23.54
C LYS A 416 -9.93 12.39 24.30
N ALA A 417 -9.05 12.94 25.14
CA ALA A 417 -9.32 14.12 25.94
C ALA A 417 -9.63 15.38 25.13
N ILE A 418 -9.18 15.46 23.88
CA ILE A 418 -9.54 16.54 22.94
C ILE A 418 -10.69 16.18 22.00
N GLY A 419 -11.33 15.03 22.16
CA GLY A 419 -12.49 14.59 21.37
C GLY A 419 -12.15 13.55 20.31
N GLY A 420 -10.97 12.93 20.35
CA GLY A 420 -10.58 11.89 19.42
C GLY A 420 -11.36 10.58 19.60
N VAL A 421 -11.83 9.98 18.51
CA VAL A 421 -12.52 8.68 18.49
C VAL A 421 -11.55 7.60 18.01
N ILE A 422 -11.33 6.58 18.84
CA ILE A 422 -10.44 5.47 18.49
C ILE A 422 -11.21 4.44 17.69
N MET A 423 -10.77 4.19 16.46
CA MET A 423 -11.30 3.19 15.56
C MET A 423 -10.58 1.84 15.72
N THR A 424 -11.12 0.80 15.09
CA THR A 424 -10.47 -0.51 15.00
C THR A 424 -9.15 -0.40 14.25
N ASN A 425 -8.16 -1.23 14.63
CA ASN A 425 -6.86 -1.33 13.95
C ASN A 425 -7.04 -1.93 12.53
N ALA A 426 -7.48 -1.12 11.60
CA ALA A 426 -7.88 -1.52 10.26
C ALA A 426 -7.63 -0.39 9.25
N CYS A 427 -7.69 -0.69 7.96
CA CYS A 427 -7.55 0.32 6.91
C CYS A 427 -8.71 1.32 6.89
N GLY A 428 -9.93 0.90 7.20
CA GLY A 428 -11.08 1.78 7.36
C GLY A 428 -11.25 2.83 6.27
N PRO A 429 -11.27 4.13 6.62
CA PRO A 429 -11.46 5.22 5.65
C PRO A 429 -10.41 5.25 4.54
N CYS A 430 -9.18 4.75 4.78
CA CYS A 430 -8.12 4.71 3.77
C CYS A 430 -8.50 3.87 2.53
N ILE A 431 -9.33 2.84 2.70
CA ILE A 431 -9.83 1.97 1.62
C ILE A 431 -11.29 2.26 1.26
N GLY A 432 -11.91 3.32 1.79
CA GLY A 432 -13.31 3.64 1.56
C GLY A 432 -14.29 2.81 2.39
N GLN A 433 -13.82 2.16 3.46
CA GLN A 433 -14.62 1.50 4.47
C GLN A 433 -14.90 2.50 5.61
N TRP A 434 -15.73 3.49 5.30
CA TRP A 434 -16.12 4.54 6.23
C TRP A 434 -17.59 4.92 6.06
N ALA A 435 -18.36 4.78 7.11
CA ALA A 435 -19.75 5.25 7.19
C ALA A 435 -19.75 6.71 7.67
N ARG A 436 -19.19 7.62 6.84
CA ARG A 436 -19.15 9.04 7.19
C ARG A 436 -20.54 9.63 7.18
N HIS A 437 -20.92 10.24 8.30
CA HIS A 437 -22.14 11.00 8.43
C HIS A 437 -21.89 12.47 8.04
N THR A 438 -22.65 13.00 7.11
CA THR A 438 -22.59 14.40 6.69
C THR A 438 -24.01 14.95 6.49
N ASP A 439 -24.23 16.17 6.95
CA ASP A 439 -25.54 16.84 6.84
C ASP A 439 -25.94 17.14 5.39
N ASP A 440 -24.95 17.45 4.55
CA ASP A 440 -25.15 17.75 3.13
C ASP A 440 -24.02 17.16 2.27
N PRO A 441 -24.25 16.01 1.63
CA PRO A 441 -23.25 15.37 0.77
C PRO A 441 -22.99 16.13 -0.54
N THR A 442 -23.84 17.10 -0.90
CA THR A 442 -23.67 17.90 -2.13
C THR A 442 -22.75 19.11 -1.95
N ARG A 443 -22.51 19.50 -0.70
CA ARG A 443 -21.65 20.64 -0.36
C ARG A 443 -20.17 20.25 -0.45
N PRO A 444 -19.33 21.06 -1.15
CA PRO A 444 -17.89 20.91 -1.06
C PRO A 444 -17.39 21.00 0.40
N ASN A 445 -16.54 20.09 0.79
CA ASN A 445 -15.99 20.02 2.15
C ASN A 445 -14.52 19.58 2.12
N SER A 446 -13.79 19.79 3.22
CA SER A 446 -12.38 19.48 3.31
C SER A 446 -12.08 18.55 4.50
N ILE A 447 -11.26 17.54 4.26
CA ILE A 447 -10.71 16.63 5.27
C ILE A 447 -9.20 16.56 5.13
N VAL A 448 -8.49 16.35 6.23
CA VAL A 448 -7.04 16.11 6.21
C VAL A 448 -6.74 14.77 6.87
N THR A 449 -5.91 13.97 6.24
CA THR A 449 -5.57 12.63 6.73
C THR A 449 -4.07 12.42 6.80
N SER A 450 -3.61 11.54 7.68
CA SER A 450 -2.23 11.05 7.65
C SER A 450 -2.08 9.79 6.79
N PHE A 451 -3.08 9.47 5.99
CA PHE A 451 -3.09 8.30 5.11
C PHE A 451 -2.12 8.46 3.94
N ASN A 452 -2.25 7.63 2.93
CA ASN A 452 -1.35 7.62 1.77
C ASN A 452 -2.02 8.13 0.50
N ARG A 453 -3.33 8.03 0.36
CA ARG A 453 -4.10 8.37 -0.86
C ARG A 453 -5.23 9.33 -0.57
N ASN A 454 -5.45 10.23 -1.53
CA ASN A 454 -6.50 11.26 -1.47
C ASN A 454 -7.24 11.42 -2.80
N PHE A 455 -7.32 10.35 -3.60
CA PHE A 455 -8.08 10.37 -4.85
C PHE A 455 -9.55 10.74 -4.60
N ALA A 456 -10.20 11.36 -5.59
CA ALA A 456 -11.62 11.67 -5.51
C ALA A 456 -12.45 10.44 -5.14
N LYS A 457 -13.41 10.61 -4.24
CA LYS A 457 -14.29 9.54 -3.71
C LYS A 457 -13.59 8.45 -2.90
N ARG A 458 -12.27 8.55 -2.66
CA ARG A 458 -11.50 7.46 -2.05
C ARG A 458 -11.90 7.19 -0.61
N ALA A 459 -12.05 8.22 0.21
CA ALA A 459 -12.28 8.07 1.64
C ALA A 459 -13.74 7.71 1.99
N ASP A 460 -14.70 8.47 1.43
CA ASP A 460 -16.11 8.44 1.80
C ASP A 460 -17.10 8.25 0.62
N GLY A 461 -16.57 8.00 -0.57
CA GLY A 461 -17.39 7.87 -1.79
C GLY A 461 -17.92 9.19 -2.35
N ASN A 462 -17.72 10.33 -1.67
CA ASN A 462 -18.26 11.63 -2.05
C ASN A 462 -17.31 12.39 -2.98
N PRO A 463 -17.72 12.78 -4.20
CA PRO A 463 -16.88 13.55 -5.11
C PRO A 463 -16.59 14.99 -4.64
N ASN A 464 -17.40 15.51 -3.71
CA ASN A 464 -17.29 16.87 -3.18
C ASN A 464 -16.33 16.96 -1.97
N THR A 465 -15.76 15.84 -1.52
CA THR A 465 -14.77 15.80 -0.43
C THR A 465 -13.38 16.09 -0.98
N HIS A 466 -12.83 17.24 -0.60
CA HIS A 466 -11.42 17.60 -0.84
C HIS A 466 -10.56 16.97 0.24
N ALA A 467 -9.92 15.85 -0.08
CA ALA A 467 -9.05 15.14 0.84
C ALA A 467 -7.59 15.56 0.63
N PHE A 468 -6.91 15.82 1.75
CA PHE A 468 -5.49 16.17 1.81
C PHE A 468 -4.71 15.14 2.62
N VAL A 469 -3.40 15.09 2.38
CA VAL A 469 -2.48 14.18 3.08
C VAL A 469 -1.39 14.99 3.76
N ALA A 470 -1.19 14.75 5.07
CA ALA A 470 -0.18 15.41 5.89
C ALA A 470 0.34 14.47 6.99
N SER A 471 1.30 14.92 7.80
CA SER A 471 1.76 14.18 8.98
C SER A 471 0.70 14.13 10.09
N PRO A 472 0.71 13.12 10.98
CA PRO A 472 -0.29 12.99 12.05
C PRO A 472 -0.35 14.20 12.98
N GLU A 473 0.79 14.76 13.35
CA GLU A 473 0.89 15.94 14.19
C GLU A 473 0.33 17.17 13.50
N LEU A 474 0.57 17.35 12.20
CA LEU A 474 -0.01 18.45 11.43
C LEU A 474 -1.54 18.28 11.29
N VAL A 475 -2.02 17.06 11.01
CA VAL A 475 -3.46 16.75 11.02
C VAL A 475 -4.08 17.12 12.36
N THR A 476 -3.44 16.76 13.47
CA THR A 476 -3.93 17.08 14.83
C THR A 476 -4.01 18.59 15.06
N ALA A 477 -2.96 19.35 14.67
CA ALA A 477 -2.95 20.80 14.79
C ALA A 477 -4.06 21.47 13.95
N LEU A 478 -4.24 21.03 12.72
CA LEU A 478 -5.31 21.51 11.82
C LEU A 478 -6.70 21.16 12.36
N THR A 479 -6.86 19.99 12.99
CA THR A 479 -8.13 19.58 13.62
C THR A 479 -8.49 20.48 14.80
N ILE A 480 -7.51 20.87 15.61
CA ILE A 480 -7.69 21.84 16.70
C ILE A 480 -8.06 23.20 16.15
N ALA A 481 -7.37 23.64 15.09
CA ALA A 481 -7.66 24.92 14.44
C ALA A 481 -9.03 24.94 13.73
N GLY A 482 -9.45 23.82 13.14
CA GLY A 482 -10.65 23.71 12.31
C GLY A 482 -10.57 24.47 10.99
N ASP A 483 -9.36 24.87 10.59
CA ASP A 483 -9.06 25.74 9.43
C ASP A 483 -7.87 25.21 8.65
N LEU A 484 -8.05 24.91 7.37
CA LEU A 484 -6.99 24.45 6.47
C LEU A 484 -5.86 25.47 6.27
N THR A 485 -6.14 26.76 6.49
CA THR A 485 -5.15 27.82 6.27
C THR A 485 -4.25 28.09 7.49
N PHE A 486 -4.48 27.38 8.60
CA PHE A 486 -3.66 27.49 9.81
C PHE A 486 -2.24 26.94 9.58
N ASN A 487 -1.26 27.76 9.91
CA ASN A 487 0.15 27.40 9.85
C ASN A 487 0.75 27.33 11.28
N PRO A 488 1.02 26.13 11.83
CA PRO A 488 1.55 26.02 13.20
C PRO A 488 2.94 26.63 13.40
N LEU A 489 3.66 26.94 12.31
CA LEU A 489 4.98 27.59 12.38
C LEU A 489 4.86 29.07 12.74
N THR A 490 3.77 29.73 12.38
CA THR A 490 3.63 31.20 12.49
C THR A 490 2.40 31.64 13.28
N ASP A 491 1.32 30.89 13.21
CA ASP A 491 0.01 31.34 13.65
C ASP A 491 -0.25 31.03 15.14
N THR A 492 -1.21 31.73 15.70
CA THR A 492 -1.75 31.51 17.05
C THR A 492 -3.22 31.08 16.96
N LEU A 493 -3.68 30.43 18.01
CA LEU A 493 -5.07 30.04 18.18
C LEU A 493 -5.66 30.80 19.36
N THR A 494 -6.94 31.15 19.25
CA THR A 494 -7.68 31.74 20.37
C THR A 494 -8.23 30.60 21.25
N ASN A 495 -7.80 30.54 22.52
CA ASN A 495 -8.29 29.56 23.47
C ASN A 495 -9.68 29.93 24.03
N ASN A 496 -10.25 29.06 24.87
CA ASN A 496 -11.58 29.25 25.46
C ASN A 496 -11.65 30.46 26.43
N ARG A 497 -10.49 31.01 26.84
CA ARG A 497 -10.39 32.23 27.69
C ARG A 497 -10.21 33.49 26.86
N GLY A 498 -10.15 33.39 25.52
CA GLY A 498 -9.91 34.51 24.63
C GLY A 498 -8.45 34.91 24.46
N GLU A 499 -7.50 34.09 24.95
CA GLU A 499 -6.05 34.33 24.87
C GLU A 499 -5.50 33.77 23.57
N GLN A 500 -4.50 34.47 22.99
CA GLN A 500 -3.74 33.98 21.85
C GLN A 500 -2.65 33.02 22.32
N VAL A 501 -2.72 31.76 21.91
CA VAL A 501 -1.76 30.71 22.29
C VAL A 501 -1.16 30.08 21.05
N ARG A 502 0.09 29.62 21.16
CA ARG A 502 0.81 28.93 20.09
C ARG A 502 1.01 27.47 20.45
N LEU A 503 0.91 26.60 19.45
CA LEU A 503 1.32 25.19 19.59
C LEU A 503 2.84 25.08 19.37
N ASP A 504 3.50 24.38 20.26
CA ASP A 504 4.94 24.10 20.17
C ASP A 504 5.19 22.85 19.30
N PRO A 505 6.40 22.70 18.72
CA PRO A 505 6.72 21.51 17.94
C PRO A 505 6.44 20.20 18.67
N PRO A 506 5.88 19.20 17.97
CA PRO A 506 5.48 17.94 18.57
C PRO A 506 6.68 17.11 19.02
N GLN A 507 6.53 16.37 20.10
CA GLN A 507 7.51 15.42 20.61
C GLN A 507 6.90 14.02 20.75
N GLY A 508 7.73 12.98 20.57
CA GLY A 508 7.32 11.60 20.75
C GLY A 508 8.53 10.69 20.82
N ASP A 509 8.49 9.72 21.73
CA ASP A 509 9.54 8.72 21.84
C ASP A 509 9.51 7.78 20.61
N GLU A 510 10.69 7.42 20.09
CA GLU A 510 10.84 6.45 18.99
C GLU A 510 10.24 5.09 19.37
N LEU A 511 10.52 4.64 20.57
CA LEU A 511 10.10 3.37 21.14
C LEU A 511 9.54 3.57 22.56
N PRO A 512 8.61 2.72 23.01
CA PRO A 512 8.10 2.83 24.37
C PRO A 512 9.19 2.51 25.41
N ARG A 513 9.33 3.36 26.41
CA ARG A 513 10.38 3.27 27.45
C ARG A 513 10.33 1.97 28.26
N GLN A 514 9.13 1.41 28.40
CA GLN A 514 8.88 0.16 29.15
C GLN A 514 8.77 -1.06 28.21
N GLY A 515 9.15 -0.92 26.93
CA GLY A 515 8.92 -1.94 25.90
C GLY A 515 7.46 -1.97 25.42
N PHE A 516 7.22 -2.72 24.37
CA PHE A 516 5.85 -2.93 23.87
C PHE A 516 5.04 -3.83 24.79
N ASP A 517 3.75 -3.51 24.95
CA ASP A 517 2.79 -4.36 25.62
C ASP A 517 2.10 -5.26 24.59
N VAL A 518 2.14 -6.58 24.82
CA VAL A 518 1.56 -7.58 23.92
C VAL A 518 0.69 -8.53 24.75
N LYS A 519 -0.57 -8.19 24.93
CA LYS A 519 -1.52 -9.06 25.68
C LYS A 519 -2.06 -10.16 24.78
N GLU A 520 -2.81 -9.77 23.75
CA GLU A 520 -3.33 -10.66 22.70
C GLU A 520 -3.10 -9.98 21.36
N ASN A 521 -2.40 -10.64 20.46
CA ASN A 521 -2.06 -10.06 19.15
C ASN A 521 -3.00 -10.51 18.03
N GLY A 522 -3.97 -11.40 18.32
CA GLY A 522 -4.94 -11.89 17.33
C GLY A 522 -4.37 -12.88 16.32
N TYR A 523 -3.16 -13.40 16.50
CA TYR A 523 -2.57 -14.40 15.63
C TYR A 523 -3.10 -15.81 15.92
N ILE A 524 -3.48 -16.54 14.86
CA ILE A 524 -3.88 -17.94 14.90
C ILE A 524 -2.90 -18.72 14.03
N ALA A 525 -2.13 -19.61 14.67
CA ALA A 525 -1.22 -20.51 13.96
C ALA A 525 -2.02 -21.61 13.23
N PRO A 526 -1.56 -22.07 12.05
CA PRO A 526 -2.14 -23.26 11.44
C PRO A 526 -1.85 -24.49 12.31
N ASP A 527 -2.83 -25.40 12.36
CA ASP A 527 -2.70 -26.68 13.08
C ASP A 527 -2.31 -27.80 12.10
N PRO A 528 -1.03 -28.21 12.07
CA PRO A 528 -0.57 -29.27 11.17
C PRO A 528 -1.18 -30.65 11.49
N SER A 529 -1.68 -30.86 12.71
CA SER A 529 -2.31 -32.11 13.14
C SER A 529 -3.78 -32.23 12.72
N ASN A 530 -4.45 -31.08 12.48
CA ASN A 530 -5.85 -31.00 12.06
C ASN A 530 -6.06 -29.90 11.03
N ARG A 531 -5.71 -30.18 9.79
CA ARG A 531 -5.81 -29.18 8.70
C ARG A 531 -7.24 -28.86 8.28
N GLY A 532 -8.23 -29.70 8.61
CA GLY A 532 -9.63 -29.47 8.32
C GLY A 532 -9.98 -29.35 6.83
N GLU A 533 -11.23 -29.07 6.56
CA GLU A 533 -11.73 -28.76 5.21
C GLU A 533 -11.94 -27.26 5.03
N VAL A 534 -11.85 -26.80 3.79
CA VAL A 534 -12.12 -25.39 3.45
C VAL A 534 -13.63 -25.15 3.45
N VAL A 535 -14.06 -24.14 4.21
CA VAL A 535 -15.47 -23.80 4.40
C VAL A 535 -15.92 -22.80 3.32
N ILE A 536 -16.75 -23.25 2.38
CA ILE A 536 -17.42 -22.40 1.38
C ILE A 536 -18.86 -22.92 1.22
N ASP A 537 -19.83 -22.03 1.48
CA ASP A 537 -21.24 -22.36 1.20
C ASP A 537 -21.46 -22.35 -0.32
N PRO A 538 -21.95 -23.45 -0.92
CA PRO A 538 -22.24 -23.49 -2.36
C PRO A 538 -23.30 -22.48 -2.83
N GLN A 539 -24.11 -21.95 -1.93
CA GLN A 539 -25.13 -20.94 -2.23
C GLN A 539 -24.68 -19.52 -1.87
N SER A 540 -23.42 -19.33 -1.49
CA SER A 540 -22.89 -18.03 -1.11
C SER A 540 -23.03 -17.03 -2.27
N LYS A 541 -23.35 -15.79 -1.89
CA LYS A 541 -23.28 -14.63 -2.80
C LYS A 541 -21.95 -13.86 -2.69
N ARG A 542 -21.11 -14.26 -1.74
CA ARG A 542 -19.84 -13.58 -1.42
C ARG A 542 -18.61 -14.39 -1.82
N LEU A 543 -18.74 -15.72 -1.85
CA LEU A 543 -17.65 -16.67 -2.15
C LEU A 543 -18.09 -17.60 -3.27
N GLN A 544 -17.20 -17.86 -4.22
CA GLN A 544 -17.42 -18.75 -5.36
C GLN A 544 -16.16 -19.56 -5.62
N ARG A 545 -16.29 -20.91 -5.66
CA ARG A 545 -15.20 -21.75 -6.16
C ARG A 545 -14.89 -21.36 -7.61
N LEU A 546 -13.61 -21.22 -7.92
CA LEU A 546 -13.20 -20.82 -9.27
C LEU A 546 -13.10 -22.03 -10.18
N GLU A 547 -13.65 -21.87 -11.37
CA GLU A 547 -13.34 -22.75 -12.51
C GLU A 547 -12.12 -22.15 -13.25
N PRO A 548 -11.12 -22.96 -13.59
CA PRO A 548 -9.97 -22.50 -14.38
C PRO A 548 -10.42 -21.90 -15.70
N PHE A 549 -9.80 -20.80 -16.10
CA PHE A 549 -10.02 -20.24 -17.43
C PHE A 549 -9.56 -21.23 -18.51
N ALA A 550 -10.31 -21.27 -19.61
CA ALA A 550 -9.95 -22.10 -20.75
C ALA A 550 -8.55 -21.74 -21.27
N ARG A 551 -7.76 -22.78 -21.57
CA ARG A 551 -6.45 -22.61 -22.20
C ARG A 551 -6.62 -21.92 -23.56
N TRP A 552 -5.64 -21.09 -23.96
CA TRP A 552 -5.59 -20.56 -25.31
C TRP A 552 -5.49 -21.71 -26.34
N ASP A 553 -6.31 -21.64 -27.37
CA ASP A 553 -6.43 -22.67 -28.40
C ASP A 553 -5.37 -22.56 -29.50
N GLY A 554 -4.50 -21.56 -29.44
CA GLY A 554 -3.46 -21.30 -30.43
C GLY A 554 -3.88 -20.39 -31.58
N ASN A 555 -5.14 -19.96 -31.63
CA ASN A 555 -5.66 -19.11 -32.69
C ASN A 555 -5.58 -17.63 -32.32
N ASP A 556 -5.43 -16.77 -33.32
CA ASP A 556 -5.49 -15.32 -33.15
C ASP A 556 -6.89 -14.85 -32.71
N PHE A 557 -6.93 -13.78 -31.95
CA PHE A 557 -8.20 -13.15 -31.57
C PHE A 557 -8.68 -12.28 -32.73
N THR A 558 -9.74 -12.67 -33.38
CA THR A 558 -10.38 -11.95 -34.49
C THR A 558 -11.74 -11.39 -34.08
N ASP A 559 -12.21 -10.40 -34.81
CA ASP A 559 -13.56 -9.81 -34.66
C ASP A 559 -13.88 -9.25 -33.27
N LEU A 560 -12.86 -8.78 -32.53
CA LEU A 560 -13.03 -8.17 -31.25
C LEU A 560 -13.87 -6.89 -31.35
N ARG A 561 -14.79 -6.67 -30.39
CA ARG A 561 -15.58 -5.45 -30.29
C ARG A 561 -14.96 -4.48 -29.28
N LEU A 562 -14.93 -3.19 -29.63
CA LEU A 562 -14.53 -2.16 -28.68
C LEU A 562 -15.56 -2.07 -27.56
N LEU A 563 -15.15 -2.47 -26.35
CA LEU A 563 -16.01 -2.38 -25.18
C LEU A 563 -16.09 -0.92 -24.67
N ILE A 564 -14.93 -0.29 -24.52
CA ILE A 564 -14.82 1.12 -24.10
C ILE A 564 -13.50 1.71 -24.60
N GLN A 565 -13.51 2.98 -24.94
CA GLN A 565 -12.33 3.84 -25.01
C GLN A 565 -12.40 4.80 -23.81
N ALA A 566 -11.63 4.50 -22.76
CA ALA A 566 -11.61 5.29 -21.55
C ALA A 566 -10.76 6.55 -21.73
N ALA A 567 -11.33 7.70 -21.38
CA ALA A 567 -10.67 9.00 -21.45
C ALA A 567 -10.12 9.41 -20.09
N GLY A 568 -8.94 10.02 -20.10
CA GLY A 568 -8.29 10.56 -18.91
C GLY A 568 -7.81 9.47 -17.94
N LYS A 569 -7.71 9.84 -16.67
CA LYS A 569 -7.21 8.96 -15.60
C LYS A 569 -8.15 7.77 -15.38
N CYS A 570 -7.63 6.55 -15.49
CA CYS A 570 -8.36 5.31 -15.24
C CYS A 570 -7.61 4.46 -14.21
N THR A 571 -7.96 4.64 -12.95
CA THR A 571 -7.37 3.92 -11.80
C THR A 571 -8.03 2.56 -11.60
N THR A 572 -7.44 1.70 -10.76
CA THR A 572 -8.09 0.44 -10.35
C THR A 572 -9.43 0.67 -9.65
N ASP A 573 -9.66 1.86 -9.04
CA ASP A 573 -10.97 2.26 -8.50
C ASP A 573 -12.01 2.53 -9.59
N HIS A 574 -11.59 2.95 -10.78
CA HIS A 574 -12.49 3.11 -11.92
C HIS A 574 -12.80 1.78 -12.63
N ILE A 575 -11.88 0.80 -12.56
CA ILE A 575 -12.02 -0.49 -13.21
C ILE A 575 -12.79 -1.48 -12.34
N SER A 576 -12.40 -1.63 -11.07
CA SER A 576 -13.01 -2.51 -10.07
C SER A 576 -13.07 -1.77 -8.73
N MET A 577 -14.20 -1.18 -8.43
CA MET A 577 -14.39 -0.32 -7.27
C MET A 577 -14.19 -1.05 -5.94
N ALA A 578 -13.78 -0.30 -4.90
CA ALA A 578 -13.82 -0.71 -3.50
C ALA A 578 -15.16 -0.31 -2.84
N GLY A 579 -15.12 0.04 -1.55
CA GLY A 579 -16.30 0.38 -0.80
C GLY A 579 -17.30 -0.78 -0.73
N PRO A 580 -18.59 -0.58 -1.05
CA PRO A 580 -19.62 -1.63 -0.95
C PRO A 580 -19.33 -2.90 -1.77
N TRP A 581 -18.49 -2.79 -2.82
CA TRP A 581 -18.13 -3.91 -3.68
C TRP A 581 -17.12 -4.87 -3.04
N LEU A 582 -16.43 -4.47 -1.96
CA LEU A 582 -15.51 -5.34 -1.23
C LEU A 582 -16.18 -6.62 -0.71
N ARG A 583 -17.48 -6.59 -0.48
CA ARG A 583 -18.28 -7.75 -0.09
C ARG A 583 -18.29 -8.89 -1.11
N PHE A 584 -17.98 -8.62 -2.39
CA PHE A 584 -18.00 -9.60 -3.48
C PHE A 584 -16.60 -10.03 -3.93
N ARG A 585 -15.55 -9.67 -3.18
CA ARG A 585 -14.15 -9.98 -3.57
C ARG A 585 -13.85 -11.47 -3.71
N GLY A 586 -14.61 -12.33 -3.09
CA GLY A 586 -14.52 -13.79 -3.25
C GLY A 586 -15.47 -14.38 -4.29
N HIS A 587 -16.28 -13.57 -5.01
CA HIS A 587 -17.28 -14.04 -5.95
C HIS A 587 -17.13 -13.37 -7.32
N LEU A 588 -16.43 -14.02 -8.23
CA LEU A 588 -16.00 -13.41 -9.50
C LEU A 588 -17.19 -12.95 -10.37
N GLU A 589 -18.26 -13.72 -10.43
CA GLU A 589 -19.45 -13.33 -11.21
C GLU A 589 -20.10 -12.06 -10.66
N ASN A 590 -20.34 -11.99 -9.36
CA ASN A 590 -21.02 -10.84 -8.73
C ASN A 590 -20.15 -9.57 -8.75
N ILE A 591 -18.82 -9.68 -8.51
CA ILE A 591 -17.96 -8.52 -8.56
C ILE A 591 -17.83 -7.94 -9.98
N SER A 592 -17.95 -8.79 -11.01
CA SER A 592 -17.84 -8.38 -12.41
C SER A 592 -18.96 -7.42 -12.85
N ASP A 593 -20.00 -7.23 -12.03
CA ASP A 593 -21.04 -6.23 -12.26
C ASP A 593 -20.50 -4.78 -12.16
N ASN A 594 -19.36 -4.56 -11.50
CA ASN A 594 -18.76 -3.24 -11.39
C ASN A 594 -17.70 -2.93 -12.47
N LEU A 595 -17.48 -3.83 -13.42
CA LEU A 595 -16.46 -3.65 -14.45
C LEU A 595 -16.55 -2.27 -15.10
N LEU A 596 -15.48 -1.47 -14.93
CA LEU A 596 -15.28 -0.15 -15.56
C LEU A 596 -16.40 0.87 -15.30
N MET A 597 -17.18 0.68 -14.23
CA MET A 597 -18.26 1.62 -13.88
C MET A 597 -17.77 3.05 -13.62
N GLY A 598 -16.51 3.22 -13.17
CA GLY A 598 -15.92 4.53 -12.91
C GLY A 598 -15.19 5.13 -14.11
N ALA A 599 -14.95 4.37 -15.18
CA ALA A 599 -14.23 4.84 -16.35
C ALA A 599 -15.11 5.78 -17.20
N VAL A 600 -14.53 6.89 -17.62
CA VAL A 600 -15.23 7.87 -18.50
C VAL A 600 -15.10 7.41 -19.95
N ASN A 601 -16.23 7.19 -20.61
CA ASN A 601 -16.25 6.85 -22.02
C ASN A 601 -15.95 8.11 -22.88
N ARG A 602 -14.91 8.04 -23.70
CA ARG A 602 -14.48 9.14 -24.58
C ARG A 602 -15.59 9.64 -25.50
N PHE A 603 -16.44 8.75 -26.02
CA PHE A 603 -17.40 9.10 -27.08
C PHE A 603 -18.60 9.91 -26.55
N ASN A 604 -18.95 9.77 -25.26
CA ASN A 604 -20.10 10.50 -24.70
C ASN A 604 -19.79 11.27 -23.41
N GLY A 605 -18.56 11.18 -22.90
CA GLY A 605 -18.12 11.84 -21.67
C GLY A 605 -18.78 11.33 -20.38
N LYS A 606 -19.48 10.18 -20.42
CA LYS A 606 -20.21 9.61 -19.28
C LYS A 606 -19.49 8.40 -18.70
N THR A 607 -19.72 8.16 -17.42
CA THR A 607 -19.31 6.91 -16.73
C THR A 607 -20.39 5.85 -16.91
N ASN A 608 -20.01 4.59 -16.87
CA ASN A 608 -20.88 3.41 -17.00
C ASN A 608 -21.87 3.48 -18.18
N SER A 609 -21.42 3.98 -19.32
CA SER A 609 -22.25 4.19 -20.52
C SER A 609 -21.43 3.95 -21.78
N VAL A 610 -21.65 2.80 -22.43
CA VAL A 610 -20.96 2.42 -23.67
C VAL A 610 -21.96 1.99 -24.74
N LEU A 611 -21.60 2.18 -26.01
CA LEU A 611 -22.42 1.73 -27.13
C LEU A 611 -22.42 0.21 -27.20
N ASN A 612 -23.60 -0.38 -27.12
CA ASN A 612 -23.76 -1.81 -27.31
C ASN A 612 -23.81 -2.12 -28.82
N PRO A 613 -22.81 -2.85 -29.36
CA PRO A 613 -22.76 -3.14 -30.80
C PRO A 613 -23.86 -4.12 -31.26
N LEU A 614 -24.56 -4.80 -30.37
CA LEU A 614 -25.65 -5.71 -30.69
C LEU A 614 -27.00 -5.00 -30.83
N THR A 615 -27.22 -3.93 -30.05
CA THR A 615 -28.51 -3.23 -29.98
C THR A 615 -28.47 -1.82 -30.56
N GLY A 616 -27.28 -1.20 -30.65
CA GLY A 616 -27.10 0.21 -30.99
C GLY A 616 -27.45 1.19 -29.87
N ALA A 617 -27.79 0.71 -28.67
CA ALA A 617 -28.11 1.52 -27.51
C ALA A 617 -26.91 1.75 -26.60
N TYR A 618 -26.94 2.83 -25.81
CA TYR A 618 -25.97 3.06 -24.73
C TYR A 618 -26.43 2.35 -23.45
N GLU A 619 -25.61 1.45 -22.93
CA GLU A 619 -25.88 0.63 -21.76
C GLU A 619 -24.67 0.61 -20.80
N GLY A 620 -24.84 0.02 -19.60
CA GLY A 620 -23.74 -0.15 -18.63
C GLY A 620 -22.64 -1.07 -19.18
N VAL A 621 -21.38 -0.79 -18.83
CA VAL A 621 -20.21 -1.49 -19.37
C VAL A 621 -20.29 -2.99 -19.10
N SER A 622 -20.56 -3.40 -17.86
CA SER A 622 -20.67 -4.81 -17.48
C SER A 622 -21.85 -5.51 -18.18
N THR A 623 -22.96 -4.80 -18.40
CA THR A 623 -24.13 -5.30 -19.13
C THR A 623 -23.76 -5.65 -20.57
N VAL A 624 -23.10 -4.71 -21.26
CA VAL A 624 -22.66 -4.93 -22.65
C VAL A 624 -21.63 -6.06 -22.72
N ALA A 625 -20.67 -6.11 -21.79
CA ALA A 625 -19.66 -7.17 -21.73
C ALA A 625 -20.29 -8.55 -21.52
N LYS A 626 -21.30 -8.68 -20.64
CA LYS A 626 -22.05 -9.93 -20.43
C LYS A 626 -22.83 -10.36 -21.68
N GLN A 627 -23.45 -9.43 -22.39
CA GLN A 627 -24.17 -9.73 -23.62
C GLN A 627 -23.23 -10.17 -24.74
N LEU A 628 -22.08 -9.53 -24.90
CA LEU A 628 -21.05 -9.96 -25.86
C LEU A 628 -20.51 -11.36 -25.51
N LYS A 629 -20.20 -11.59 -24.24
CA LYS A 629 -19.76 -12.91 -23.75
C LYS A 629 -20.79 -14.01 -24.06
N ALA A 630 -22.09 -13.74 -23.85
CA ALA A 630 -23.16 -14.70 -24.12
C ALA A 630 -23.25 -15.07 -25.61
N GLN A 631 -22.81 -14.21 -26.52
CA GLN A 631 -22.72 -14.44 -27.96
C GLN A 631 -21.35 -15.03 -28.39
N GLY A 632 -20.44 -15.31 -27.43
CA GLY A 632 -19.08 -15.78 -27.74
C GLY A 632 -18.16 -14.69 -28.30
N ILE A 633 -18.58 -13.43 -28.31
CA ILE A 633 -17.83 -12.31 -28.89
C ILE A 633 -16.80 -11.81 -27.88
N GLY A 634 -15.53 -11.74 -28.31
CA GLY A 634 -14.44 -11.12 -27.53
C GLY A 634 -14.46 -9.60 -27.61
N SER A 635 -13.91 -8.94 -26.58
CA SER A 635 -13.83 -7.49 -26.56
C SER A 635 -12.41 -6.95 -26.32
N ILE A 636 -12.22 -5.66 -26.65
CA ILE A 636 -11.01 -4.88 -26.38
C ILE A 636 -11.35 -3.65 -25.56
N ILE A 637 -10.49 -3.35 -24.60
CA ILE A 637 -10.52 -2.14 -23.78
C ILE A 637 -9.38 -1.24 -24.25
N VAL A 638 -9.69 0.04 -24.49
CA VAL A 638 -8.69 1.04 -24.89
C VAL A 638 -8.66 2.16 -23.86
N ALA A 639 -7.47 2.61 -23.46
CA ALA A 639 -7.33 3.68 -22.47
C ALA A 639 -6.06 4.53 -22.71
N GLU A 640 -5.91 5.55 -21.87
CA GLU A 640 -4.81 6.49 -21.95
C GLU A 640 -3.62 6.07 -21.08
N GLU A 641 -2.94 7.05 -20.47
CA GLU A 641 -1.69 6.84 -19.72
C GLU A 641 -1.95 6.29 -18.31
N ASN A 642 -0.97 5.54 -17.81
CA ASN A 642 -0.92 5.01 -16.43
C ASN A 642 -2.19 4.22 -16.05
N TYR A 643 -2.73 3.46 -16.99
CA TYR A 643 -3.94 2.66 -16.81
C TYR A 643 -3.77 1.65 -15.67
N GLY A 644 -4.73 1.63 -14.74
CA GLY A 644 -4.70 0.74 -13.59
C GLY A 644 -3.85 1.25 -12.42
N GLU A 645 -3.54 2.55 -12.38
CA GLU A 645 -2.91 3.21 -11.21
C GLU A 645 -3.72 2.95 -9.94
N GLY A 646 -3.04 2.88 -8.81
CA GLY A 646 -3.68 2.78 -7.48
C GLY A 646 -3.46 1.43 -6.80
N SER A 647 -4.52 0.87 -6.22
CA SER A 647 -4.46 -0.37 -5.45
C SER A 647 -4.12 -1.59 -6.33
N SER A 648 -3.43 -2.58 -5.75
CA SER A 648 -3.05 -3.84 -6.41
C SER A 648 -4.24 -4.79 -6.62
N ARG A 649 -5.32 -4.30 -7.23
CA ARG A 649 -6.55 -5.07 -7.42
C ARG A 649 -6.46 -6.02 -8.59
N GLU A 650 -6.24 -7.29 -8.30
CA GLU A 650 -6.30 -8.35 -9.30
C GLU A 650 -7.67 -8.45 -9.97
N HIS A 651 -8.75 -8.14 -9.24
CA HIS A 651 -10.11 -8.11 -9.79
C HIS A 651 -10.23 -7.21 -11.02
N ALA A 652 -9.49 -6.09 -11.07
CA ALA A 652 -9.43 -5.22 -12.23
C ALA A 652 -8.88 -5.92 -13.50
N ALA A 653 -8.23 -7.08 -13.36
CA ALA A 653 -7.80 -7.94 -14.46
C ALA A 653 -8.69 -9.19 -14.60
N LEU A 654 -9.14 -9.77 -13.49
CA LEU A 654 -10.03 -10.94 -13.50
C LEU A 654 -11.40 -10.65 -14.13
N GLU A 655 -12.01 -9.52 -13.77
CA GLU A 655 -13.33 -9.13 -14.27
C GLU A 655 -13.39 -9.00 -15.79
N PRO A 656 -12.51 -8.24 -16.44
CA PRO A 656 -12.51 -8.17 -17.90
C PRO A 656 -12.19 -9.54 -18.52
N ARG A 657 -11.26 -10.32 -17.94
CA ARG A 657 -10.97 -11.69 -18.41
C ARG A 657 -12.19 -12.60 -18.30
N PHE A 658 -12.90 -12.56 -17.18
CA PHE A 658 -14.12 -13.33 -16.95
C PHE A 658 -15.24 -12.93 -17.93
N LEU A 659 -15.35 -11.64 -18.25
CA LEU A 659 -16.33 -11.09 -19.19
C LEU A 659 -15.84 -11.12 -20.65
N ASN A 660 -14.86 -11.97 -20.97
CA ASN A 660 -14.37 -12.28 -22.33
C ASN A 660 -13.64 -11.12 -23.03
N ALA A 661 -13.15 -10.10 -22.29
CA ALA A 661 -12.18 -9.19 -22.86
C ALA A 661 -10.86 -9.93 -23.11
N LYS A 662 -10.22 -9.70 -24.26
CA LYS A 662 -8.99 -10.37 -24.68
C LYS A 662 -7.78 -9.44 -24.64
N VAL A 663 -8.01 -8.17 -24.90
CA VAL A 663 -6.96 -7.17 -25.10
C VAL A 663 -7.25 -5.93 -24.27
N VAL A 664 -6.21 -5.41 -23.66
CA VAL A 664 -6.20 -4.04 -23.10
C VAL A 664 -5.08 -3.28 -23.83
N LEU A 665 -5.44 -2.25 -24.58
CA LEU A 665 -4.52 -1.43 -25.37
C LEU A 665 -4.49 -0.01 -24.84
N VAL A 666 -3.34 0.46 -24.38
CA VAL A 666 -3.21 1.73 -23.68
C VAL A 666 -1.97 2.53 -24.14
N LYS A 667 -1.90 3.80 -23.76
CA LYS A 667 -0.68 4.60 -23.93
C LYS A 667 0.44 4.13 -22.97
N SER A 668 0.08 3.81 -21.70
CA SER A 668 0.98 3.19 -20.72
C SER A 668 0.19 2.53 -19.60
N PHE A 669 0.80 1.57 -18.91
CA PHE A 669 0.25 0.87 -17.75
C PHE A 669 0.89 1.31 -16.44
N ALA A 670 0.13 1.20 -15.35
CA ALA A 670 0.69 1.04 -14.02
C ALA A 670 1.23 -0.40 -13.87
N ARG A 671 2.41 -0.56 -13.25
CA ARG A 671 3.16 -1.82 -13.20
C ARG A 671 2.33 -3.02 -12.72
N ILE A 672 1.71 -2.90 -11.54
CA ILE A 672 0.96 -4.02 -10.94
C ILE A 672 -0.19 -4.46 -11.84
N HIS A 673 -0.89 -3.50 -12.43
CA HIS A 673 -2.03 -3.80 -13.29
C HIS A 673 -1.62 -4.50 -14.60
N GLU A 674 -0.53 -4.06 -15.22
CA GLU A 674 0.05 -4.74 -16.38
C GLU A 674 0.37 -6.20 -16.06
N THR A 675 1.04 -6.44 -14.93
CA THR A 675 1.36 -7.81 -14.48
C THR A 675 0.10 -8.63 -14.23
N ASN A 676 -0.90 -8.04 -13.54
CA ASN A 676 -2.17 -8.72 -13.29
C ASN A 676 -2.88 -9.15 -14.60
N LEU A 677 -2.94 -8.28 -15.60
CA LEU A 677 -3.53 -8.61 -16.90
C LEU A 677 -2.79 -9.79 -17.57
N LYS A 678 -1.46 -9.76 -17.60
CA LYS A 678 -0.64 -10.84 -18.16
C LYS A 678 -0.84 -12.15 -17.41
N LYS A 679 -0.88 -12.14 -16.08
CA LYS A 679 -1.10 -13.30 -15.23
C LYS A 679 -2.49 -13.90 -15.43
N GLN A 680 -3.48 -13.10 -15.76
CA GLN A 680 -4.82 -13.58 -16.11
C GLN A 680 -4.96 -13.99 -17.60
N GLY A 681 -3.85 -14.04 -18.35
CA GLY A 681 -3.83 -14.47 -19.75
C GLY A 681 -4.48 -13.47 -20.72
N MET A 682 -4.40 -12.20 -20.42
CA MET A 682 -4.85 -11.12 -21.31
C MET A 682 -3.67 -10.49 -22.03
N LEU A 683 -3.88 -10.00 -23.26
CA LEU A 683 -2.90 -9.20 -23.98
C LEU A 683 -2.90 -7.77 -23.43
N ALA A 684 -1.86 -7.43 -22.68
CA ALA A 684 -1.58 -6.08 -22.22
C ALA A 684 -0.65 -5.39 -23.20
N LEU A 685 -1.20 -4.50 -24.04
CA LEU A 685 -0.49 -3.89 -25.17
C LEU A 685 -0.39 -2.37 -24.99
N THR A 686 0.69 -1.78 -25.49
CA THR A 686 0.84 -0.33 -25.57
C THR A 686 0.87 0.13 -27.01
N PHE A 687 0.36 1.35 -27.28
CA PHE A 687 0.49 1.98 -28.59
C PHE A 687 1.96 2.22 -28.93
N ILE A 688 2.39 1.87 -30.14
CA ILE A 688 3.71 2.26 -30.68
C ILE A 688 3.76 3.78 -30.81
N ASN A 689 2.71 4.38 -31.36
CA ASN A 689 2.52 5.82 -31.40
C ASN A 689 1.32 6.21 -30.51
N PRO A 690 1.54 6.90 -29.39
CA PRO A 690 0.45 7.28 -28.47
C PRO A 690 -0.70 8.08 -29.11
N THR A 691 -0.44 8.80 -30.22
CA THR A 691 -1.46 9.55 -30.96
C THR A 691 -2.45 8.65 -31.71
N ASP A 692 -2.12 7.37 -31.90
CA ASP A 692 -3.04 6.42 -32.54
C ASP A 692 -4.27 6.13 -31.69
N TYR A 693 -4.22 6.41 -30.38
CA TYR A 693 -5.38 6.41 -29.50
C TYR A 693 -6.50 7.27 -30.07
N ASP A 694 -6.20 8.42 -30.67
CA ASP A 694 -7.18 9.35 -31.23
C ASP A 694 -7.82 8.87 -32.53
N ARG A 695 -7.25 7.86 -33.17
CA ARG A 695 -7.74 7.27 -34.43
C ARG A 695 -8.75 6.16 -34.22
N ILE A 696 -8.87 5.62 -33.01
CA ILE A 696 -9.85 4.58 -32.70
C ILE A 696 -11.26 5.21 -32.65
N ARG A 697 -12.19 4.58 -33.34
CA ARG A 697 -13.56 5.04 -33.50
C ARG A 697 -14.57 3.91 -33.27
#